data_5e78aafe082fb649750fa7192314ee58
#
_entry.id   5e78aafe082fb649750fa7192314ee58
#
_cell.length_a   1.000
_cell.length_b   1.000
_cell.length_c   1.000
_cell.angle_alpha   90.00
_cell.angle_beta   90.00
_cell.angle_gamma   90.00
#
_symmetry.space_group_name_H-M   'P 1'
#
loop_
_entity.id
_entity.type
_entity.pdbx_description
1 polymer ?
#
loop_
_entity_poly.entity_id
_entity_poly.type
_entity_poly.pdbx_seq_one_letter_code
_entity_poly.pdbx_strand_id
1 'polypeptide(L)'
;MIVFNNISLKRGQTELLENATATINPKQKVGLVGKNGCGKSSLFALLKKELTPEGGEVTYPSNWRVSWVNQETPALDIPAIDYVIQGDREYCRLQQELNEANERNDGHAIARIHGQLETLDAWTIQSRAASLLHGLGFNQEEIAQPVKSFSGGWRMRLNLAQALLCPSDLLLLDEPTNHLDLDAVIWLERWLVQYQGTLVLISHDRDFLDPIVTKILHIENQKLNEYTGDYSSFEVQRATKLAQQTAMYRQQQQKISHLQKYIDRFKAKATKAKQAQSRMKALERMELIAPAYVDNPFTFEFRPPLSLPNPLVMIEQASAGYGSGESAVEILGKIKLNLVPGSRIGLLGKNGAGKSTLIKLLAGELTSLSGTVQLAKGVQLGYFAQHQLDTLRADESALWHMQKLAPEQTEQQVRDYLGSFAFHGDKVNQAVKAFSGGEKARLVLALIVWQRPNLLLLDEPTNHLDLDMRQALTEALVDYEGSLVVVSHDRHLLRNTVEEFYLVHDKKVEEFKGDLEDYQKWLNEQNSALENKSSEKNDDNENSMQNRKEQKRREAELRQQTAPLRKQISQLEEKMNKHSSNLTEIENQLADSELYSAENKEKLTALLARQVEVKKALEEVEMDWLAAQEELETMLQA
;
A
#
# COMPACT_ATOMS: atom_id res chain seq x y z
N MET A 1 2.68 23.10 14.78
CA MET A 1 1.59 22.65 13.91
C MET A 1 1.73 23.28 12.54
N ILE A 2 1.22 22.61 11.50
CA ILE A 2 1.12 23.16 10.14
C ILE A 2 -0.32 23.63 9.96
N VAL A 3 -0.50 24.87 9.53
CA VAL A 3 -1.82 25.45 9.27
C VAL A 3 -1.89 25.89 7.81
N PHE A 4 -2.88 25.35 7.11
CA PHE A 4 -3.29 25.78 5.79
C PHE A 4 -4.48 26.73 5.96
N ASN A 5 -4.34 27.99 5.58
CA ASN A 5 -5.35 29.01 5.78
C ASN A 5 -5.82 29.56 4.44
N ASN A 6 -7.03 29.18 4.03
CA ASN A 6 -7.69 29.61 2.80
C ASN A 6 -6.80 29.53 1.54
N ILE A 7 -6.10 28.41 1.37
CA ILE A 7 -5.15 28.23 0.28
C ILE A 7 -5.87 28.09 -1.04
N SER A 8 -5.42 28.85 -2.02
CA SER A 8 -5.75 28.67 -3.44
C SER A 8 -4.50 28.35 -4.23
N LEU A 9 -4.55 27.24 -4.99
CA LEU A 9 -3.40 26.73 -5.73
C LEU A 9 -3.82 26.40 -7.17
N LYS A 10 -3.02 26.89 -8.14
CA LYS A 10 -3.21 26.61 -9.57
C LYS A 10 -1.96 26.01 -10.18
N ARG A 11 -2.14 25.24 -11.22
CA ARG A 11 -1.06 24.77 -12.08
C ARG A 11 -1.42 25.02 -13.54
N GLY A 12 -0.77 26.01 -14.13
CA GLY A 12 -1.18 26.53 -15.44
C GLY A 12 -2.59 27.12 -15.37
N GLN A 13 -3.52 26.60 -16.17
CA GLN A 13 -4.91 27.05 -16.19
C GLN A 13 -5.84 26.24 -15.26
N THR A 14 -5.34 25.17 -14.62
CA THR A 14 -6.16 24.28 -13.80
C THR A 14 -6.10 24.70 -12.33
N GLU A 15 -7.25 24.97 -11.74
CA GLU A 15 -7.40 25.15 -10.30
C GLU A 15 -7.32 23.80 -9.60
N LEU A 16 -6.37 23.67 -8.67
CA LEU A 16 -6.15 22.45 -7.89
C LEU A 16 -6.81 22.54 -6.51
N LEU A 17 -6.70 23.70 -5.86
CA LEU A 17 -7.31 23.98 -4.57
C LEU A 17 -7.94 25.38 -4.57
N GLU A 18 -9.10 25.53 -3.95
CA GLU A 18 -9.82 26.79 -3.78
C GLU A 18 -10.23 26.97 -2.31
N ASN A 19 -9.71 28.03 -1.68
CA ASN A 19 -10.01 28.38 -0.28
C ASN A 19 -9.91 27.16 0.67
N ALA A 20 -8.88 26.34 0.50
CA ALA A 20 -8.68 25.12 1.26
C ALA A 20 -8.07 25.44 2.64
N THR A 21 -8.67 24.91 3.69
CA THR A 21 -8.21 25.08 5.08
C THR A 21 -8.05 23.71 5.73
N ALA A 22 -6.89 23.49 6.38
CA ALA A 22 -6.61 22.28 7.11
C ALA A 22 -5.53 22.51 8.18
N THR A 23 -5.47 21.63 9.17
CA THR A 23 -4.47 21.72 10.25
C THR A 23 -3.83 20.37 10.50
N ILE A 24 -2.49 20.35 10.61
CA ILE A 24 -1.73 19.16 11.01
C ILE A 24 -1.01 19.47 12.33
N ASN A 25 -1.27 18.66 13.35
CA ASN A 25 -0.64 18.82 14.65
C ASN A 25 0.79 18.24 14.66
N PRO A 26 1.67 18.73 15.55
CA PRO A 26 3.00 18.13 15.73
C PRO A 26 2.90 16.65 16.07
N LYS A 27 3.83 15.86 15.53
CA LYS A 27 3.92 14.40 15.69
C LYS A 27 2.72 13.61 15.11
N GLN A 28 1.84 14.26 14.37
CA GLN A 28 0.70 13.61 13.71
C GLN A 28 1.17 12.94 12.42
N LYS A 29 0.64 11.76 12.15
CA LYS A 29 0.88 11.01 10.91
C LYS A 29 -0.34 11.15 10.02
N VAL A 30 -0.16 11.80 8.89
CA VAL A 30 -1.25 12.23 8.01
C VAL A 30 -1.10 11.57 6.65
N GLY A 31 -2.15 10.87 6.19
CA GLY A 31 -2.28 10.40 4.83
C GLY A 31 -2.91 11.47 3.94
N LEU A 32 -2.26 11.83 2.85
CA LEU A 32 -2.80 12.73 1.83
C LEU A 32 -3.33 11.92 0.65
N VAL A 33 -4.64 11.87 0.50
CA VAL A 33 -5.32 11.04 -0.51
C VAL A 33 -6.13 11.89 -1.48
N GLY A 34 -6.39 11.34 -2.67
CA GLY A 34 -7.14 11.99 -3.74
C GLY A 34 -6.77 11.44 -5.10
N LYS A 35 -7.58 11.73 -6.12
CA LYS A 35 -7.37 11.28 -7.51
C LYS A 35 -6.02 11.75 -8.06
N ASN A 36 -5.54 11.06 -9.09
CA ASN A 36 -4.35 11.52 -9.82
C ASN A 36 -4.62 12.90 -10.45
N GLY A 37 -3.64 13.81 -10.31
CA GLY A 37 -3.78 15.18 -10.82
C GLY A 37 -4.58 16.15 -9.93
N CYS A 38 -5.12 15.73 -8.78
CA CYS A 38 -5.87 16.62 -7.89
C CYS A 38 -5.02 17.63 -7.11
N GLY A 39 -3.67 17.54 -7.18
CA GLY A 39 -2.78 18.53 -6.56
C GLY A 39 -1.97 18.01 -5.36
N LYS A 40 -1.92 16.68 -5.09
CA LYS A 40 -1.14 16.10 -3.98
C LYS A 40 0.33 16.55 -4.00
N SER A 41 1.03 16.33 -5.11
CA SER A 41 2.45 16.71 -5.26
C SER A 41 2.64 18.23 -5.27
N SER A 42 1.63 19.02 -5.72
CA SER A 42 1.67 20.48 -5.63
C SER A 42 1.54 20.98 -4.19
N LEU A 43 0.75 20.29 -3.36
CA LEU A 43 0.67 20.58 -1.93
C LEU A 43 2.01 20.25 -1.22
N PHE A 44 2.71 19.19 -1.66
CA PHE A 44 4.06 18.89 -1.18
C PHE A 44 5.07 19.97 -1.57
N ALA A 45 5.04 20.43 -2.83
CA ALA A 45 5.89 21.53 -3.30
C ALA A 45 5.63 22.83 -2.50
N LEU A 46 4.38 23.06 -2.07
CA LEU A 46 4.03 24.18 -1.19
C LEU A 46 4.65 24.00 0.21
N LEU A 47 4.58 22.80 0.80
CA LEU A 47 5.22 22.52 2.10
C LEU A 47 6.74 22.60 2.05
N LYS A 48 7.36 22.27 0.91
CA LYS A 48 8.79 22.44 0.65
C LYS A 48 9.20 23.89 0.38
N LYS A 49 8.25 24.82 0.24
CA LYS A 49 8.45 26.21 -0.18
C LYS A 49 9.00 26.36 -1.61
N GLU A 50 8.79 25.37 -2.45
CA GLU A 50 9.12 25.40 -3.90
C GLU A 50 8.03 26.13 -4.69
N LEU A 51 6.80 26.16 -4.18
CA LEU A 51 5.66 26.88 -4.72
C LEU A 51 5.13 27.88 -3.70
N THR A 52 4.57 28.97 -4.20
CA THR A 52 3.81 29.95 -3.41
C THR A 52 2.34 29.82 -3.77
N PRO A 53 1.40 29.90 -2.80
CA PRO A 53 -0.03 29.87 -3.09
C PRO A 53 -0.44 31.18 -3.80
N GLU A 54 -1.48 31.14 -4.65
CA GLU A 54 -2.07 32.35 -5.24
C GLU A 54 -2.93 33.13 -4.23
N GLY A 55 -3.47 32.45 -3.24
CA GLY A 55 -4.24 33.03 -2.15
C GLY A 55 -4.08 32.23 -0.88
N GLY A 56 -4.23 32.88 0.27
CA GLY A 56 -4.02 32.28 1.58
C GLY A 56 -2.55 32.08 1.94
N GLU A 57 -2.28 31.33 2.99
CA GLU A 57 -0.93 31.06 3.48
C GLU A 57 -0.79 29.69 4.12
N VAL A 58 0.42 29.14 4.07
CA VAL A 58 0.84 27.95 4.81
C VAL A 58 1.83 28.35 5.87
N THR A 59 1.51 28.07 7.11
CA THR A 59 2.39 28.41 8.24
C THR A 59 2.78 27.16 9.01
N TYR A 60 4.07 27.04 9.29
CA TYR A 60 4.65 26.07 10.24
C TYR A 60 5.90 26.66 10.88
N PRO A 61 6.36 26.15 12.06
CA PRO A 61 7.50 26.72 12.77
C PRO A 61 8.75 26.79 11.88
N SER A 62 9.37 27.94 11.83
CA SER A 62 10.56 28.20 10.98
C SER A 62 11.79 27.38 11.35
N ASN A 63 11.83 26.86 12.59
CA ASN A 63 12.89 26.00 13.09
C ASN A 63 12.69 24.51 12.77
N TRP A 64 11.59 24.13 12.13
CA TRP A 64 11.37 22.76 11.72
C TRP A 64 12.29 22.36 10.57
N ARG A 65 12.92 21.22 10.72
CA ARG A 65 13.69 20.56 9.65
C ARG A 65 12.74 19.72 8.84
N VAL A 66 12.65 20.04 7.54
CA VAL A 66 11.80 19.32 6.58
C VAL A 66 12.65 18.38 5.76
N SER A 67 12.32 17.09 5.78
CA SER A 67 12.94 16.07 4.93
C SER A 67 11.93 15.53 3.92
N TRP A 68 12.42 15.20 2.73
CA TRP A 68 11.62 14.59 1.66
C TRP A 68 12.48 13.71 0.77
N VAL A 69 11.84 12.81 0.03
CA VAL A 69 12.51 11.97 -0.96
C VAL A 69 12.67 12.73 -2.27
N ASN A 70 13.88 12.81 -2.78
CA ASN A 70 14.15 13.37 -4.10
C ASN A 70 13.73 12.37 -5.19
N GLN A 71 13.10 12.87 -6.26
CA GLN A 71 12.68 12.04 -7.40
C GLN A 71 13.82 11.69 -8.34
N GLU A 72 14.86 12.54 -8.40
CA GLU A 72 16.04 12.32 -9.23
C GLU A 72 17.22 11.88 -8.37
N THR A 73 17.92 10.87 -8.83
CA THR A 73 19.14 10.39 -8.19
C THR A 73 20.30 10.49 -9.17
N PRO A 74 21.27 11.35 -8.90
CA PRO A 74 22.47 11.45 -9.73
C PRO A 74 23.28 10.16 -9.67
N ALA A 75 23.87 9.77 -10.79
CA ALA A 75 24.78 8.62 -10.86
C ALA A 75 26.18 9.02 -10.35
N LEU A 76 26.33 9.07 -9.03
CA LEU A 76 27.56 9.49 -8.36
C LEU A 76 28.55 8.34 -8.19
N ASP A 77 29.84 8.67 -8.12
CA ASP A 77 30.94 7.74 -7.90
C ASP A 77 31.37 7.70 -6.42
N ILE A 78 30.38 7.65 -5.51
CA ILE A 78 30.56 7.57 -4.06
C ILE A 78 29.85 6.32 -3.54
N PRO A 79 30.34 5.70 -2.46
CA PRO A 79 29.67 4.55 -1.83
C PRO A 79 28.22 4.88 -1.45
N ALA A 80 27.34 3.88 -1.53
CA ALA A 80 25.93 4.03 -1.19
C ALA A 80 25.72 4.52 0.25
N ILE A 81 26.51 4.03 1.21
CA ILE A 81 26.43 4.45 2.60
C ILE A 81 26.81 5.92 2.77
N ASP A 82 27.85 6.40 2.11
CA ASP A 82 28.28 7.80 2.18
C ASP A 82 27.23 8.73 1.55
N TYR A 83 26.60 8.28 0.45
CA TYR A 83 25.50 9.00 -0.15
C TYR A 83 24.32 9.19 0.81
N VAL A 84 23.97 8.14 1.55
CA VAL A 84 22.89 8.20 2.55
C VAL A 84 23.25 9.13 3.69
N ILE A 85 24.51 9.08 4.19
CA ILE A 85 25.01 9.93 5.26
C ILE A 85 24.99 11.42 4.85
N GLN A 86 25.24 11.75 3.59
CA GLN A 86 25.15 13.12 3.06
C GLN A 86 23.75 13.75 3.21
N GLY A 87 22.72 12.98 3.50
CA GLY A 87 21.40 13.48 3.86
C GLY A 87 21.38 14.30 5.16
N ASP A 88 22.23 13.98 6.11
CA ASP A 88 22.39 14.77 7.34
C ASP A 88 23.33 15.96 7.10
N ARG A 89 22.73 17.06 6.65
CA ARG A 89 23.45 18.30 6.29
C ARG A 89 24.22 18.90 7.49
N GLU A 90 23.70 18.74 8.70
CA GLU A 90 24.33 19.28 9.90
C GLU A 90 25.57 18.47 10.26
N TYR A 91 25.49 17.16 10.17
CA TYR A 91 26.65 16.27 10.30
C TYR A 91 27.72 16.58 9.26
N CYS A 92 27.36 16.68 7.98
CA CYS A 92 28.30 16.99 6.91
C CYS A 92 28.99 18.36 7.11
N ARG A 93 28.24 19.37 7.52
CA ARG A 93 28.80 20.69 7.84
C ARG A 93 29.82 20.62 8.98
N LEU A 94 29.46 19.92 10.08
CA LEU A 94 30.37 19.77 11.24
C LEU A 94 31.61 18.96 10.87
N GLN A 95 31.50 17.95 10.02
CA GLN A 95 32.66 17.19 9.52
C GLN A 95 33.58 18.07 8.66
N GLN A 96 33.02 18.92 7.82
CA GLN A 96 33.80 19.87 7.03
C GLN A 96 34.48 20.91 7.94
N GLU A 97 33.75 21.50 8.88
CA GLU A 97 34.32 22.44 9.85
C GLU A 97 35.43 21.79 10.71
N LEU A 98 35.27 20.49 11.05
CA LEU A 98 36.27 19.72 11.79
C LEU A 98 37.54 19.53 10.96
N ASN A 99 37.42 19.20 9.70
CA ASN A 99 38.55 19.05 8.77
C ASN A 99 39.31 20.38 8.62
N GLU A 100 38.59 21.51 8.44
CA GLU A 100 39.18 22.84 8.35
C GLU A 100 39.87 23.25 9.65
N ALA A 101 39.28 22.92 10.82
CA ALA A 101 39.87 23.21 12.13
C ALA A 101 41.14 22.37 12.38
N ASN A 102 41.17 21.10 11.92
CA ASN A 102 42.34 20.24 11.98
C ASN A 102 43.48 20.78 11.09
N GLU A 103 43.19 21.23 9.88
CA GLU A 103 44.17 21.84 8.96
C GLU A 103 44.80 23.11 9.58
N ARG A 104 44.01 23.91 10.35
CA ARG A 104 44.45 25.13 11.05
C ARG A 104 45.08 24.84 12.41
N ASN A 105 45.03 23.58 12.90
CA ASN A 105 45.43 23.16 14.24
C ASN A 105 44.74 23.95 15.36
N ASP A 106 43.46 24.36 15.19
CA ASP A 106 42.67 25.08 16.16
C ASP A 106 42.03 24.12 17.19
N GLY A 107 42.76 23.86 18.28
CA GLY A 107 42.30 22.95 19.34
C GLY A 107 40.99 23.36 20.03
N HIS A 108 40.68 24.66 20.12
CA HIS A 108 39.43 25.14 20.69
C HIS A 108 38.23 24.88 19.75
N ALA A 109 38.40 25.11 18.45
CA ALA A 109 37.38 24.79 17.45
C ALA A 109 37.14 23.27 17.40
N ILE A 110 38.18 22.46 17.38
CA ILE A 110 38.09 20.99 17.38
C ILE A 110 37.29 20.47 18.57
N ALA A 111 37.62 20.93 19.82
CA ALA A 111 36.89 20.49 21.00
C ALA A 111 35.41 20.89 20.99
N ARG A 112 35.10 22.11 20.52
CA ARG A 112 33.71 22.58 20.37
C ARG A 112 32.94 21.73 19.37
N ILE A 113 33.53 21.43 18.20
CA ILE A 113 32.87 20.65 17.12
C ILE A 113 32.66 19.21 17.59
N HIS A 114 33.61 18.59 18.31
CA HIS A 114 33.39 17.27 18.90
C HIS A 114 32.22 17.24 19.87
N GLY A 115 32.05 18.27 20.72
CA GLY A 115 30.89 18.39 21.60
C GLY A 115 29.55 18.53 20.81
N GLN A 116 29.58 19.21 19.68
CA GLN A 116 28.39 19.29 18.79
C GLN A 116 28.10 17.96 18.11
N LEU A 117 29.11 17.24 17.61
CA LEU A 117 28.99 15.91 17.03
C LEU A 117 28.46 14.88 18.03
N GLU A 118 28.90 14.97 19.30
CA GLU A 118 28.38 14.14 20.38
C GLU A 118 26.89 14.41 20.64
N THR A 119 26.47 15.67 20.63
CA THR A 119 25.05 16.05 20.78
C THR A 119 24.18 15.53 19.65
N LEU A 120 24.72 15.37 18.42
CA LEU A 120 24.06 14.81 17.26
C LEU A 120 24.11 13.29 17.20
N ASP A 121 24.72 12.63 18.21
CA ASP A 121 24.92 11.18 18.21
C ASP A 121 25.67 10.67 16.96
N ALA A 122 26.63 11.48 16.49
CA ALA A 122 27.33 11.30 15.22
C ALA A 122 28.08 9.96 15.13
N TRP A 123 28.46 9.37 16.26
CA TRP A 123 29.15 8.09 16.33
C TRP A 123 28.30 6.91 15.84
N THR A 124 26.98 7.04 15.90
CA THR A 124 26.04 6.01 15.47
C THR A 124 25.60 6.18 14.02
N ILE A 125 25.97 7.27 13.33
CA ILE A 125 25.43 7.60 12.01
C ILE A 125 25.69 6.51 10.97
N GLN A 126 26.88 5.90 10.98
CA GLN A 126 27.23 4.81 10.05
C GLN A 126 26.39 3.56 10.30
N SER A 127 26.21 3.17 11.56
CA SER A 127 25.40 2.00 11.91
C SER A 127 23.92 2.26 11.64
N ARG A 128 23.41 3.47 11.87
CA ARG A 128 22.04 3.88 11.50
C ARG A 128 21.83 3.85 9.99
N ALA A 129 22.77 4.40 9.22
CA ALA A 129 22.72 4.37 7.76
C ALA A 129 22.75 2.93 7.23
N ALA A 130 23.64 2.08 7.76
CA ALA A 130 23.71 0.67 7.39
C ALA A 130 22.39 -0.07 7.73
N SER A 131 21.83 0.16 8.91
CA SER A 131 20.55 -0.44 9.33
C SER A 131 19.39 -0.03 8.41
N LEU A 132 19.31 1.25 8.00
CA LEU A 132 18.33 1.74 7.04
C LEU A 132 18.50 1.06 5.68
N LEU A 133 19.73 0.96 5.19
CA LEU A 133 20.04 0.30 3.91
C LEU A 133 19.69 -1.18 3.93
N HIS A 134 20.05 -1.91 4.99
CA HIS A 134 19.67 -3.31 5.17
C HIS A 134 18.14 -3.49 5.19
N GLY A 135 17.42 -2.62 5.91
CA GLY A 135 15.97 -2.63 5.95
C GLY A 135 15.31 -2.40 4.59
N LEU A 136 15.97 -1.62 3.72
CA LEU A 136 15.53 -1.38 2.34
C LEU A 136 16.05 -2.43 1.34
N GLY A 137 16.69 -3.51 1.82
CA GLY A 137 17.07 -4.68 1.04
C GLY A 137 18.49 -4.70 0.51
N PHE A 138 19.35 -3.73 0.84
CA PHE A 138 20.77 -3.75 0.46
C PHE A 138 21.55 -4.75 1.31
N ASN A 139 22.42 -5.52 0.68
CA ASN A 139 23.36 -6.39 1.38
C ASN A 139 24.64 -5.63 1.76
N GLN A 140 25.51 -6.28 2.58
CA GLN A 140 26.74 -5.66 3.08
C GLN A 140 27.73 -5.27 1.97
N GLU A 141 27.77 -6.03 0.89
CA GLU A 141 28.66 -5.75 -0.25
C GLU A 141 28.12 -4.59 -1.10
N GLU A 142 26.81 -4.50 -1.26
CA GLU A 142 26.14 -3.43 -2.00
C GLU A 142 26.26 -2.07 -1.30
N ILE A 143 26.24 -2.03 0.02
CA ILE A 143 26.39 -0.79 0.80
C ILE A 143 27.71 -0.05 0.48
N ALA A 144 28.76 -0.79 0.15
CA ALA A 144 30.06 -0.23 -0.21
C ALA A 144 30.21 0.12 -1.71
N GLN A 145 29.25 -0.28 -2.55
CA GLN A 145 29.31 -0.02 -3.99
C GLN A 145 28.96 1.43 -4.33
N PRO A 146 29.51 1.98 -5.43
CA PRO A 146 29.20 3.34 -5.86
C PRO A 146 27.76 3.46 -6.36
N VAL A 147 27.10 4.59 -6.08
CA VAL A 147 25.69 4.87 -6.44
C VAL A 147 25.42 4.66 -7.92
N LYS A 148 26.38 4.95 -8.80
CA LYS A 148 26.26 4.76 -10.27
C LYS A 148 26.04 3.31 -10.70
N SER A 149 26.48 2.34 -9.89
CA SER A 149 26.34 0.91 -10.22
C SER A 149 24.90 0.41 -10.07
N PHE A 150 24.04 1.13 -9.38
CA PHE A 150 22.68 0.73 -9.10
C PHE A 150 21.70 1.15 -10.19
N SER A 151 20.66 0.33 -10.40
CA SER A 151 19.53 0.67 -11.28
C SER A 151 18.71 1.83 -10.72
N GLY A 152 17.84 2.43 -11.54
CA GLY A 152 16.97 3.54 -11.13
C GLY A 152 16.15 3.24 -9.87
N GLY A 153 15.54 2.06 -9.79
CA GLY A 153 14.75 1.65 -8.62
C GLY A 153 15.59 1.52 -7.34
N TRP A 154 16.79 0.95 -7.44
CA TRP A 154 17.71 0.87 -6.32
C TRP A 154 18.22 2.25 -5.88
N ARG A 155 18.48 3.15 -6.82
CA ARG A 155 18.85 4.53 -6.50
C ARG A 155 17.70 5.29 -5.79
N MET A 156 16.43 5.02 -6.15
CA MET A 156 15.28 5.58 -5.40
C MET A 156 15.24 5.10 -3.96
N ARG A 157 15.61 3.83 -3.68
CA ARG A 157 15.74 3.34 -2.31
C ARG A 157 16.85 4.05 -1.54
N LEU A 158 17.97 4.42 -2.20
CA LEU A 158 19.02 5.24 -1.59
C LEU A 158 18.50 6.64 -1.23
N ASN A 159 17.70 7.27 -2.09
CA ASN A 159 17.05 8.55 -1.77
C ASN A 159 16.12 8.43 -0.58
N LEU A 160 15.36 7.34 -0.51
CA LEU A 160 14.49 7.07 0.63
C LEU A 160 15.33 6.90 1.91
N ALA A 161 16.39 6.08 1.90
CA ALA A 161 17.29 5.92 3.04
C ALA A 161 17.88 7.24 3.50
N GLN A 162 18.31 8.10 2.56
CA GLN A 162 18.83 9.44 2.84
C GLN A 162 17.79 10.32 3.54
N ALA A 163 16.55 10.32 3.06
CA ALA A 163 15.46 11.08 3.67
C ALA A 163 15.10 10.59 5.08
N LEU A 164 15.15 9.26 5.30
CA LEU A 164 14.85 8.65 6.60
C LEU A 164 15.99 8.84 7.61
N LEU A 165 17.25 8.90 7.18
CA LEU A 165 18.39 9.15 8.05
C LEU A 165 18.41 10.58 8.59
N CYS A 166 17.96 11.54 7.77
CA CYS A 166 17.96 12.95 8.12
C CYS A 166 17.07 13.22 9.34
N PRO A 167 17.61 13.76 10.44
CA PRO A 167 16.79 14.17 11.57
C PRO A 167 15.79 15.24 11.14
N SER A 168 14.51 14.94 11.19
CA SER A 168 13.47 15.83 10.69
C SER A 168 12.29 15.97 11.65
N ASP A 169 11.70 17.17 11.70
CA ASP A 169 10.48 17.47 12.43
C ASP A 169 9.25 17.24 11.54
N LEU A 170 9.44 17.35 10.23
CA LEU A 170 8.45 17.06 9.19
C LEU A 170 9.07 16.20 8.10
N LEU A 171 8.49 15.01 7.89
CA LEU A 171 8.87 14.07 6.84
C LEU A 171 7.76 14.02 5.79
N LEU A 172 8.13 14.27 4.52
CA LEU A 172 7.23 14.22 3.37
C LEU A 172 7.59 13.04 2.48
N LEU A 173 6.68 12.09 2.32
CA LEU A 173 6.87 10.91 1.49
C LEU A 173 5.81 10.85 0.39
N ASP A 174 6.26 10.88 -0.86
CA ASP A 174 5.39 10.75 -2.05
C ASP A 174 5.59 9.37 -2.67
N GLU A 175 4.60 8.50 -2.54
CA GLU A 175 4.60 7.11 -3.03
C GLU A 175 5.87 6.33 -2.67
N PRO A 176 6.25 6.23 -1.38
CA PRO A 176 7.51 5.61 -0.97
C PRO A 176 7.56 4.11 -1.21
N THR A 177 6.43 3.44 -1.40
CA THR A 177 6.31 2.01 -1.68
C THR A 177 6.66 1.65 -3.12
N ASN A 178 6.66 2.62 -4.04
CA ASN A 178 7.05 2.38 -5.41
C ASN A 178 8.50 1.88 -5.47
N HIS A 179 8.75 0.83 -6.24
CA HIS A 179 10.05 0.16 -6.41
C HIS A 179 10.59 -0.57 -5.16
N LEU A 180 9.83 -0.66 -4.07
CA LEU A 180 10.16 -1.52 -2.94
C LEU A 180 9.60 -2.92 -3.17
N ASP A 181 10.29 -3.96 -2.66
CA ASP A 181 9.69 -5.28 -2.52
C ASP A 181 8.87 -5.36 -1.23
N LEU A 182 8.08 -6.40 -1.10
CA LEU A 182 7.18 -6.58 0.03
C LEU A 182 7.93 -6.53 1.37
N ASP A 183 9.17 -7.04 1.41
CA ASP A 183 10.03 -7.06 2.59
C ASP A 183 10.40 -5.63 3.03
N ALA A 184 10.84 -4.81 2.07
CA ALA A 184 11.18 -3.42 2.30
C ALA A 184 9.95 -2.57 2.67
N VAL A 185 8.77 -2.87 2.08
CA VAL A 185 7.50 -2.21 2.45
C VAL A 185 7.12 -2.49 3.89
N ILE A 186 7.18 -3.76 4.33
CA ILE A 186 6.88 -4.17 5.70
C ILE A 186 7.86 -3.53 6.70
N TRP A 187 9.15 -3.49 6.33
CA TRP A 187 10.16 -2.85 7.16
C TRP A 187 9.92 -1.32 7.27
N LEU A 188 9.64 -0.66 6.15
CA LEU A 188 9.34 0.77 6.11
C LEU A 188 8.10 1.12 6.93
N GLU A 189 7.04 0.31 6.84
CA GLU A 189 5.82 0.45 7.65
C GLU A 189 6.16 0.49 9.14
N ARG A 190 6.92 -0.49 9.64
CA ARG A 190 7.34 -0.56 11.04
C ARG A 190 8.19 0.65 11.45
N TRP A 191 9.09 1.08 10.60
CA TRP A 191 9.92 2.24 10.84
C TRP A 191 9.07 3.53 10.95
N LEU A 192 8.12 3.72 10.03
CA LEU A 192 7.23 4.89 10.02
C LEU A 192 6.26 4.91 11.22
N VAL A 193 5.81 3.73 11.68
CA VAL A 193 5.02 3.63 12.92
C VAL A 193 5.81 4.12 14.13
N GLN A 194 7.11 3.89 14.19
CA GLN A 194 7.99 4.33 15.29
C GLN A 194 8.50 5.77 15.13
N TYR A 195 8.36 6.37 13.94
CA TYR A 195 8.85 7.72 13.68
C TYR A 195 8.15 8.75 14.58
N GLN A 196 8.97 9.59 15.27
CA GLN A 196 8.49 10.53 16.30
C GLN A 196 8.16 11.94 15.78
N GLY A 197 8.52 12.26 14.54
CA GLY A 197 8.21 13.53 13.89
C GLY A 197 6.80 13.58 13.31
N THR A 198 6.49 14.69 12.67
CA THR A 198 5.26 14.85 11.87
C THR A 198 5.48 14.21 10.51
N LEU A 199 4.55 13.36 10.07
CA LEU A 199 4.61 12.69 8.78
C LEU A 199 3.46 13.15 7.89
N VAL A 200 3.75 13.49 6.63
CA VAL A 200 2.74 13.60 5.58
C VAL A 200 3.09 12.60 4.48
N LEU A 201 2.19 11.66 4.26
CA LEU A 201 2.40 10.50 3.41
C LEU A 201 1.38 10.49 2.28
N ILE A 202 1.84 10.47 1.04
CA ILE A 202 1.02 10.14 -0.13
C ILE A 202 1.27 8.68 -0.44
N SER A 203 0.24 7.86 -0.46
CA SER A 203 0.30 6.49 -0.97
C SER A 203 -1.04 6.06 -1.54
N HIS A 204 -0.99 5.18 -2.52
CA HIS A 204 -2.12 4.47 -3.10
C HIS A 204 -2.25 3.04 -2.55
N ASP A 205 -1.44 2.66 -1.56
CA ASP A 205 -1.52 1.38 -0.85
C ASP A 205 -2.29 1.55 0.46
N ARG A 206 -3.50 0.98 0.51
CA ARG A 206 -4.40 1.01 1.65
C ARG A 206 -3.81 0.30 2.87
N ASP A 207 -3.30 -0.93 2.68
CA ASP A 207 -2.76 -1.76 3.74
C ASP A 207 -1.47 -1.16 4.34
N PHE A 208 -0.77 -0.32 3.56
CA PHE A 208 0.37 0.44 4.04
C PHE A 208 -0.04 1.69 4.83
N LEU A 209 -1.11 2.38 4.42
CA LEU A 209 -1.59 3.58 5.11
C LEU A 209 -2.21 3.26 6.48
N ASP A 210 -3.03 2.21 6.57
CA ASP A 210 -3.84 1.89 7.74
C ASP A 210 -3.05 1.83 9.06
N PRO A 211 -1.93 1.10 9.19
CA PRO A 211 -1.20 1.02 10.44
C PRO A 211 -0.40 2.29 10.79
N ILE A 212 -0.17 3.18 9.81
CA ILE A 212 0.71 4.34 9.98
C ILE A 212 -0.07 5.59 10.33
N VAL A 213 -1.16 5.87 9.58
CA VAL A 213 -1.82 7.19 9.63
C VAL A 213 -2.87 7.26 10.73
N THR A 214 -2.97 8.46 11.33
CA THR A 214 -3.97 8.77 12.35
C THR A 214 -4.97 9.84 11.90
N LYS A 215 -4.73 10.41 10.73
CA LYS A 215 -5.56 11.42 10.09
C LYS A 215 -5.42 11.34 8.59
N ILE A 216 -6.51 11.52 7.87
CA ILE A 216 -6.53 11.61 6.41
C ILE A 216 -6.91 13.03 5.99
N LEU A 217 -6.13 13.59 5.08
CA LEU A 217 -6.47 14.78 4.31
C LEU A 217 -6.87 14.35 2.89
N HIS A 218 -8.13 14.51 2.57
CA HIS A 218 -8.67 14.12 1.27
C HIS A 218 -8.88 15.35 0.38
N ILE A 219 -8.20 15.37 -0.77
CA ILE A 219 -8.41 16.39 -1.80
C ILE A 219 -9.57 15.95 -2.69
N GLU A 220 -10.70 16.64 -2.56
CA GLU A 220 -11.90 16.38 -3.32
C GLU A 220 -12.61 17.70 -3.66
N ASN A 221 -13.03 17.87 -4.91
CA ASN A 221 -13.71 19.09 -5.37
C ASN A 221 -12.93 20.38 -5.04
N GLN A 222 -11.62 20.39 -5.26
CA GLN A 222 -10.72 21.52 -4.99
C GLN A 222 -10.63 21.94 -3.52
N LYS A 223 -11.09 21.09 -2.59
CA LYS A 223 -11.07 21.34 -1.14
C LYS A 223 -10.27 20.28 -0.41
N LEU A 224 -9.74 20.65 0.76
CA LEU A 224 -9.15 19.74 1.71
C LEU A 224 -10.21 19.32 2.73
N ASN A 225 -10.59 18.05 2.73
CA ASN A 225 -11.48 17.47 3.72
C ASN A 225 -10.64 16.69 4.74
N GLU A 226 -10.88 16.95 6.01
CA GLU A 226 -10.19 16.27 7.12
C GLU A 226 -11.04 15.12 7.64
N TYR A 227 -10.40 13.97 7.87
CA TYR A 227 -10.99 12.80 8.50
C TYR A 227 -10.04 12.29 9.58
N THR A 228 -10.58 11.94 10.74
CA THR A 228 -9.80 11.40 11.86
C THR A 228 -9.85 9.89 11.84
N GLY A 229 -8.72 9.25 12.08
CA GLY A 229 -8.54 7.80 12.07
C GLY A 229 -7.65 7.33 10.93
N ASP A 230 -7.61 6.03 10.75
CA ASP A 230 -6.91 5.33 9.67
C ASP A 230 -7.64 5.43 8.32
N TYR A 231 -7.09 4.79 7.30
CA TYR A 231 -7.68 4.83 5.96
C TYR A 231 -9.04 4.10 5.91
N SER A 232 -9.17 2.97 6.59
CA SER A 232 -10.42 2.21 6.67
C SER A 232 -11.54 3.03 7.33
N SER A 233 -11.23 3.73 8.42
CA SER A 233 -12.16 4.66 9.08
C SER A 233 -12.58 5.82 8.17
N PHE A 234 -11.64 6.36 7.38
CA PHE A 234 -11.90 7.38 6.38
C PHE A 234 -12.93 6.92 5.34
N GLU A 235 -12.79 5.69 4.80
CA GLU A 235 -13.74 5.15 3.81
C GLU A 235 -15.16 5.09 4.38
N VAL A 236 -15.32 4.58 5.60
CA VAL A 236 -16.63 4.52 6.28
C VAL A 236 -17.20 5.91 6.52
N GLN A 237 -16.40 6.86 7.03
CA GLN A 237 -16.84 8.24 7.26
C GLN A 237 -17.24 8.93 5.95
N ARG A 238 -16.45 8.75 4.87
CA ARG A 238 -16.75 9.31 3.55
C ARG A 238 -18.04 8.73 2.98
N ALA A 239 -18.23 7.41 3.02
CA ALA A 239 -19.44 6.75 2.56
C ALA A 239 -20.68 7.25 3.32
N THR A 240 -20.59 7.38 4.65
CA THR A 240 -21.65 7.90 5.50
C THR A 240 -22.00 9.36 5.14
N LYS A 241 -20.99 10.21 4.96
CA LYS A 241 -21.18 11.64 4.58
C LYS A 241 -21.86 11.77 3.21
N LEU A 242 -21.44 10.96 2.23
CA LEU A 242 -22.05 10.95 0.89
C LEU A 242 -23.51 10.46 0.93
N ALA A 243 -23.80 9.41 1.70
CA ALA A 243 -25.17 8.91 1.89
C ALA A 243 -26.06 9.95 2.54
N GLN A 244 -25.59 10.64 3.58
CA GLN A 244 -26.31 11.75 4.22
C GLN A 244 -26.56 12.91 3.25
N GLN A 245 -25.56 13.33 2.49
CA GLN A 245 -25.70 14.41 1.51
C GLN A 245 -26.72 14.04 0.43
N THR A 246 -26.68 12.80 -0.06
CA THR A 246 -27.65 12.29 -1.05
C THR A 246 -29.06 12.28 -0.50
N ALA A 247 -29.25 11.85 0.75
CA ALA A 247 -30.55 11.86 1.40
C ALA A 247 -31.10 13.29 1.59
N MET A 248 -30.24 14.22 2.06
CA MET A 248 -30.59 15.63 2.22
C MET A 248 -30.96 16.27 0.87
N TYR A 249 -30.19 15.99 -0.19
CA TYR A 249 -30.48 16.48 -1.54
C TYR A 249 -31.86 15.98 -2.03
N ARG A 250 -32.13 14.67 -1.89
CA ARG A 250 -33.44 14.08 -2.27
C ARG A 250 -34.58 14.72 -1.51
N GLN A 251 -34.45 14.91 -0.20
CA GLN A 251 -35.45 15.55 0.63
C GLN A 251 -35.66 17.02 0.20
N GLN A 252 -34.60 17.76 -0.10
CA GLN A 252 -34.70 19.14 -0.59
C GLN A 252 -35.40 19.19 -1.94
N GLN A 253 -35.04 18.31 -2.90
CA GLN A 253 -35.71 18.24 -4.21
C GLN A 253 -37.21 17.94 -4.10
N GLN A 254 -37.59 17.03 -3.21
CA GLN A 254 -39.02 16.77 -2.92
C GLN A 254 -39.72 18.02 -2.37
N LYS A 255 -39.07 18.75 -1.45
CA LYS A 255 -39.62 20.00 -0.89
C LYS A 255 -39.74 21.08 -1.95
N ILE A 256 -38.73 21.26 -2.81
CA ILE A 256 -38.76 22.21 -3.94
C ILE A 256 -39.91 21.85 -4.89
N SER A 257 -40.02 20.58 -5.31
CA SER A 257 -41.10 20.12 -6.18
C SER A 257 -42.49 20.36 -5.57
N HIS A 258 -42.65 20.11 -4.26
CA HIS A 258 -43.90 20.38 -3.56
C HIS A 258 -44.26 21.89 -3.52
N LEU A 259 -43.26 22.74 -3.22
CA LEU A 259 -43.45 24.20 -3.21
C LEU A 259 -43.78 24.72 -4.61
N GLN A 260 -43.08 24.22 -5.65
CA GLN A 260 -43.30 24.60 -7.03
C GLN A 260 -44.73 24.23 -7.49
N LYS A 261 -45.18 22.99 -7.23
CA LYS A 261 -46.54 22.53 -7.54
C LYS A 261 -47.60 23.39 -6.85
N TYR A 262 -47.34 23.81 -5.60
CA TYR A 262 -48.26 24.70 -4.89
C TYR A 262 -48.32 26.10 -5.51
N ILE A 263 -47.15 26.68 -5.83
CA ILE A 263 -47.04 28.00 -6.50
C ILE A 263 -47.78 27.96 -7.84
N ASP A 264 -47.55 26.99 -8.67
CA ASP A 264 -48.15 26.86 -10.00
C ASP A 264 -49.68 26.72 -9.89
N ARG A 265 -50.18 25.95 -8.91
CA ARG A 265 -51.62 25.75 -8.71
C ARG A 265 -52.35 26.98 -8.20
N PHE A 266 -51.70 27.84 -7.40
CA PHE A 266 -52.35 28.92 -6.70
C PHE A 266 -51.92 30.33 -7.13
N LYS A 267 -50.94 30.49 -8.01
CA LYS A 267 -50.43 31.77 -8.52
C LYS A 267 -51.51 32.64 -9.15
N ALA A 268 -52.49 32.03 -9.81
CA ALA A 268 -53.60 32.75 -10.48
C ALA A 268 -54.84 33.00 -9.61
N LYS A 269 -54.91 32.49 -8.35
CA LYS A 269 -56.08 32.66 -7.47
C LYS A 269 -55.88 33.82 -6.51
N ALA A 270 -56.67 34.91 -6.65
CA ALA A 270 -56.54 36.14 -5.86
C ALA A 270 -56.53 35.90 -4.33
N THR A 271 -57.36 34.97 -3.83
CA THR A 271 -57.47 34.63 -2.40
C THR A 271 -56.25 33.95 -1.79
N LYS A 272 -55.43 33.31 -2.61
CA LYS A 272 -54.21 32.59 -2.17
C LYS A 272 -52.90 33.16 -2.74
N ALA A 273 -52.99 34.23 -3.51
CA ALA A 273 -51.81 34.87 -4.14
C ALA A 273 -50.75 35.30 -3.11
N LYS A 274 -51.17 35.85 -1.95
CA LYS A 274 -50.23 36.23 -0.87
C LYS A 274 -49.48 35.04 -0.27
N GLN A 275 -50.14 33.86 -0.16
CA GLN A 275 -49.49 32.63 0.31
C GLN A 275 -48.53 32.04 -0.75
N ALA A 276 -48.91 32.09 -2.05
CA ALA A 276 -48.04 31.67 -3.15
C ALA A 276 -46.80 32.56 -3.21
N GLN A 277 -46.94 33.86 -3.03
CA GLN A 277 -45.85 34.83 -3.01
C GLN A 277 -44.88 34.61 -1.81
N SER A 278 -45.42 34.28 -0.63
CA SER A 278 -44.59 33.90 0.54
C SER A 278 -43.78 32.63 0.29
N ARG A 279 -44.36 31.63 -0.37
CA ARG A 279 -43.65 30.37 -0.71
C ARG A 279 -42.63 30.56 -1.83
N MET A 280 -42.88 31.48 -2.77
CA MET A 280 -41.89 31.88 -3.78
C MET A 280 -40.65 32.50 -3.14
N LYS A 281 -40.86 33.44 -2.18
CA LYS A 281 -39.75 34.01 -1.40
C LYS A 281 -39.03 32.99 -0.53
N ALA A 282 -39.72 31.96 -0.02
CA ALA A 282 -39.10 30.87 0.72
C ALA A 282 -38.22 29.98 -0.20
N LEU A 283 -38.68 29.75 -1.44
CA LEU A 283 -37.92 29.01 -2.45
C LEU A 283 -36.66 29.78 -2.88
N GLU A 284 -36.79 31.11 -3.11
CA GLU A 284 -35.67 31.99 -3.48
C GLU A 284 -34.58 32.10 -2.39
N ARG A 285 -34.97 31.98 -1.11
CA ARG A 285 -34.06 32.02 0.05
C ARG A 285 -33.46 30.67 0.42
N MET A 286 -33.90 29.60 -0.24
CA MET A 286 -33.43 28.26 0.06
C MET A 286 -32.02 28.07 -0.49
N GLU A 287 -31.04 27.84 0.39
CA GLU A 287 -29.70 27.42 -0.02
C GLU A 287 -29.79 26.05 -0.70
N LEU A 288 -29.39 25.98 -1.94
CA LEU A 288 -29.40 24.74 -2.72
C LEU A 288 -28.29 23.82 -2.26
N ILE A 289 -28.67 22.65 -1.77
CA ILE A 289 -27.69 21.56 -1.52
C ILE A 289 -27.25 21.05 -2.88
N ALA A 290 -25.95 21.11 -3.15
CA ALA A 290 -25.40 20.49 -4.34
C ALA A 290 -25.63 18.96 -4.31
N PRO A 291 -25.98 18.35 -5.44
CA PRO A 291 -26.03 16.90 -5.49
C PRO A 291 -24.68 16.34 -5.02
N ALA A 292 -24.71 15.25 -4.25
CA ALA A 292 -23.50 14.54 -3.98
C ALA A 292 -22.96 14.07 -5.33
N TYR A 293 -21.87 14.66 -5.78
CA TYR A 293 -21.13 14.14 -6.92
C TYR A 293 -20.49 12.83 -6.45
N VAL A 294 -21.25 11.77 -6.55
CA VAL A 294 -20.66 10.43 -6.57
C VAL A 294 -20.17 10.29 -8.01
N ASP A 295 -18.89 10.55 -8.23
CA ASP A 295 -18.28 10.04 -9.45
C ASP A 295 -18.62 8.56 -9.51
N ASN A 296 -19.25 8.11 -10.58
CA ASN A 296 -19.48 6.69 -10.76
C ASN A 296 -18.12 6.01 -10.61
N PRO A 297 -17.98 5.07 -9.67
CA PRO A 297 -16.71 4.38 -9.52
C PRO A 297 -16.35 3.80 -10.88
N PHE A 298 -15.11 4.00 -11.29
CA PHE A 298 -14.62 3.37 -12.50
C PHE A 298 -14.66 1.86 -12.28
N THR A 299 -15.39 1.15 -13.10
CA THR A 299 -15.50 -0.32 -13.07
C THR A 299 -15.33 -0.87 -14.47
N PHE A 300 -14.70 -2.02 -14.59
CA PHE A 300 -14.60 -2.80 -15.82
C PHE A 300 -14.60 -4.28 -15.48
N GLU A 301 -14.94 -5.09 -16.44
CA GLU A 301 -15.05 -6.55 -16.29
C GLU A 301 -14.26 -7.24 -17.39
N PHE A 302 -13.61 -8.35 -17.07
CA PHE A 302 -13.06 -9.24 -18.06
C PHE A 302 -14.19 -10.04 -18.68
N ARG A 303 -14.22 -10.10 -20.02
CA ARG A 303 -15.18 -10.95 -20.71
C ARG A 303 -14.77 -12.42 -20.56
N PRO A 304 -15.72 -13.36 -20.46
CA PRO A 304 -15.41 -14.78 -20.37
C PRO A 304 -14.48 -15.23 -21.51
N PRO A 305 -13.47 -16.07 -21.22
CA PRO A 305 -12.57 -16.60 -22.24
C PRO A 305 -13.32 -17.43 -23.29
N LEU A 306 -12.80 -17.44 -24.52
CA LEU A 306 -13.42 -18.22 -25.61
C LEU A 306 -13.15 -19.72 -25.49
N SER A 307 -12.05 -20.11 -24.86
CA SER A 307 -11.65 -21.50 -24.63
C SER A 307 -10.81 -21.60 -23.37
N LEU A 308 -10.84 -22.74 -22.71
CA LEU A 308 -10.06 -23.05 -21.50
C LEU A 308 -9.36 -24.40 -21.68
N PRO A 309 -8.23 -24.45 -22.42
CA PRO A 309 -7.45 -25.69 -22.55
C PRO A 309 -6.89 -26.15 -21.21
N ASN A 310 -6.79 -27.46 -21.00
CA ASN A 310 -6.27 -28.07 -19.78
C ASN A 310 -5.18 -29.11 -20.11
N PRO A 311 -3.92 -28.93 -19.65
CA PRO A 311 -3.40 -27.74 -18.95
C PRO A 311 -3.25 -26.53 -19.89
N LEU A 312 -3.16 -25.30 -19.32
CA LEU A 312 -2.82 -24.08 -20.07
C LEU A 312 -1.32 -24.00 -20.37
N VAL A 313 -0.50 -24.21 -19.35
CA VAL A 313 0.96 -24.18 -19.44
C VAL A 313 1.51 -25.33 -18.61
N MET A 314 2.50 -26.05 -19.15
CA MET A 314 3.26 -27.07 -18.46
C MET A 314 4.75 -26.74 -18.56
N ILE A 315 5.41 -26.63 -17.41
CA ILE A 315 6.87 -26.44 -17.32
C ILE A 315 7.47 -27.64 -16.59
N GLU A 316 8.40 -28.34 -17.25
CA GLU A 316 9.09 -29.49 -16.67
C GLU A 316 10.59 -29.24 -16.64
N GLN A 317 11.13 -29.15 -15.42
CA GLN A 317 12.57 -28.97 -15.12
C GLN A 317 13.26 -27.91 -16.00
N ALA A 318 12.55 -26.83 -16.32
CA ALA A 318 13.10 -25.76 -17.14
C ALA A 318 14.03 -24.85 -16.32
N SER A 319 15.07 -24.34 -16.99
CA SER A 319 15.86 -23.23 -16.47
C SER A 319 15.64 -21.98 -17.31
N ALA A 320 15.66 -20.84 -16.66
CA ALA A 320 15.49 -19.53 -17.28
C ALA A 320 16.63 -18.59 -16.93
N GLY A 321 17.06 -17.80 -17.91
CA GLY A 321 18.17 -16.86 -17.75
C GLY A 321 18.42 -16.06 -19.01
N TYR A 322 19.47 -15.27 -18.99
CA TYR A 322 19.82 -14.36 -20.08
C TYR A 322 21.17 -14.71 -20.69
N GLY A 323 21.35 -14.47 -21.98
CA GLY A 323 22.52 -14.82 -22.74
C GLY A 323 22.35 -16.14 -23.49
N SER A 324 23.36 -16.53 -24.27
CA SER A 324 23.38 -17.77 -25.07
C SER A 324 24.74 -18.48 -24.96
N GLY A 325 24.73 -19.81 -24.99
CA GLY A 325 25.93 -20.64 -24.92
C GLY A 325 26.65 -20.51 -23.57
N GLU A 326 27.98 -20.43 -23.59
CA GLU A 326 28.83 -20.38 -22.38
C GLU A 326 28.68 -19.07 -21.56
N SER A 327 28.11 -18.03 -22.15
CA SER A 327 27.83 -16.74 -21.47
C SER A 327 26.43 -16.66 -20.86
N ALA A 328 25.66 -17.74 -20.90
CA ALA A 328 24.31 -17.75 -20.32
C ALA A 328 24.37 -17.66 -18.79
N VAL A 329 23.66 -16.68 -18.23
CA VAL A 329 23.50 -16.53 -16.79
C VAL A 329 22.15 -17.13 -16.40
N GLU A 330 22.18 -18.25 -15.69
CA GLU A 330 20.98 -18.90 -15.15
C GLU A 330 20.47 -18.12 -13.93
N ILE A 331 19.23 -17.61 -14.05
CA ILE A 331 18.53 -16.92 -12.97
C ILE A 331 17.65 -17.88 -12.19
N LEU A 332 16.93 -18.75 -12.88
CA LEU A 332 16.05 -19.76 -12.30
C LEU A 332 16.39 -21.13 -12.85
N GLY A 333 16.48 -22.12 -11.98
CA GLY A 333 16.80 -23.50 -12.35
C GLY A 333 15.73 -24.49 -11.89
N LYS A 334 15.56 -25.59 -12.64
CA LYS A 334 14.69 -26.72 -12.31
C LYS A 334 13.23 -26.33 -12.00
N ILE A 335 12.70 -25.36 -12.74
CA ILE A 335 11.33 -24.89 -12.57
C ILE A 335 10.38 -26.04 -12.92
N LYS A 336 9.43 -26.30 -12.02
CA LYS A 336 8.31 -27.21 -12.25
C LYS A 336 7.01 -26.48 -11.92
N LEU A 337 6.20 -26.21 -12.92
CA LEU A 337 4.94 -25.48 -12.75
C LEU A 337 3.90 -25.98 -13.75
N ASN A 338 2.70 -26.23 -13.28
CA ASN A 338 1.58 -26.65 -14.12
C ASN A 338 0.39 -25.70 -13.88
N LEU A 339 0.02 -24.94 -14.90
CA LEU A 339 -1.13 -24.02 -14.85
C LEU A 339 -2.34 -24.69 -15.48
N VAL A 340 -3.39 -24.86 -14.68
CA VAL A 340 -4.68 -25.39 -15.10
C VAL A 340 -5.74 -24.27 -15.13
N PRO A 341 -6.87 -24.45 -15.84
CA PRO A 341 -7.95 -23.47 -15.81
C PRO A 341 -8.37 -23.12 -14.37
N GLY A 342 -8.48 -21.82 -14.08
CA GLY A 342 -8.82 -21.33 -12.75
C GLY A 342 -7.65 -21.22 -11.77
N SER A 343 -6.41 -21.58 -12.14
CA SER A 343 -5.24 -21.35 -11.25
C SER A 343 -5.08 -19.87 -10.95
N ARG A 344 -4.90 -19.52 -9.65
CA ARG A 344 -4.72 -18.14 -9.14
C ARG A 344 -3.46 -18.07 -8.30
N ILE A 345 -2.35 -17.72 -8.93
CA ILE A 345 -1.01 -17.80 -8.36
C ILE A 345 -0.41 -16.43 -8.09
N GLY A 346 0.06 -16.22 -6.86
CA GLY A 346 0.88 -15.07 -6.46
C GLY A 346 2.35 -15.44 -6.35
N LEU A 347 3.23 -14.66 -6.98
CA LEU A 347 4.67 -14.87 -6.89
C LEU A 347 5.28 -13.97 -5.82
N LEU A 348 5.85 -14.59 -4.79
CA LEU A 348 6.55 -13.93 -3.69
C LEU A 348 8.08 -14.02 -3.87
N GLY A 349 8.81 -13.11 -3.26
CA GLY A 349 10.29 -13.11 -3.26
C GLY A 349 10.88 -11.72 -3.41
N LYS A 350 12.16 -11.59 -3.07
CA LYS A 350 12.91 -10.31 -3.13
C LYS A 350 13.01 -9.77 -4.56
N ASN A 351 13.26 -8.47 -4.70
CA ASN A 351 13.56 -7.91 -6.01
C ASN A 351 14.88 -8.48 -6.54
N GLY A 352 14.88 -8.83 -7.83
CA GLY A 352 16.02 -9.53 -8.45
C GLY A 352 16.02 -11.05 -8.27
N ALA A 353 15.10 -11.65 -7.50
CA ALA A 353 15.04 -13.11 -7.32
C ALA A 353 14.65 -13.89 -8.59
N GLY A 354 14.12 -13.21 -9.62
CA GLY A 354 13.73 -13.83 -10.90
C GLY A 354 12.23 -13.91 -11.16
N LYS A 355 11.37 -13.19 -10.38
CA LYS A 355 9.91 -13.17 -10.58
C LYS A 355 9.53 -12.78 -12.01
N SER A 356 10.02 -11.62 -12.49
CA SER A 356 9.77 -11.17 -13.86
C SER A 356 10.40 -12.07 -14.92
N THR A 357 11.49 -12.78 -14.59
CA THR A 357 12.09 -13.78 -15.48
C THR A 357 11.14 -14.97 -15.66
N LEU A 358 10.50 -15.43 -14.60
CA LEU A 358 9.48 -16.48 -14.65
C LEU A 358 8.27 -16.04 -15.49
N ILE A 359 7.78 -14.81 -15.28
CA ILE A 359 6.66 -14.27 -16.06
C ILE A 359 7.01 -14.18 -17.55
N LYS A 360 8.20 -13.69 -17.90
CA LYS A 360 8.66 -13.65 -19.30
C LYS A 360 8.81 -15.03 -19.93
N LEU A 361 9.22 -16.02 -19.14
CA LEU A 361 9.25 -17.42 -19.59
C LEU A 361 7.83 -17.93 -19.89
N LEU A 362 6.86 -17.66 -19.00
CA LEU A 362 5.45 -18.01 -19.19
C LEU A 362 4.81 -17.25 -20.36
N ALA A 363 5.20 -16.00 -20.57
CA ALA A 363 4.74 -15.17 -21.70
C ALA A 363 5.32 -15.60 -23.05
N GLY A 364 6.34 -16.46 -23.06
CA GLY A 364 7.07 -16.86 -24.28
C GLY A 364 8.02 -15.78 -24.81
N GLU A 365 8.28 -14.71 -24.04
CA GLU A 365 9.27 -13.67 -24.38
C GLU A 365 10.70 -14.14 -24.09
N LEU A 366 10.85 -15.13 -23.22
CA LEU A 366 12.13 -15.74 -22.87
C LEU A 366 12.09 -17.23 -23.19
N THR A 367 13.12 -17.71 -23.91
CA THR A 367 13.28 -19.15 -24.18
C THR A 367 13.97 -19.83 -23.01
N SER A 368 13.54 -21.05 -22.65
CA SER A 368 14.22 -21.84 -21.63
C SER A 368 15.64 -22.20 -22.05
N LEU A 369 16.58 -22.12 -21.11
CA LEU A 369 17.97 -22.58 -21.31
C LEU A 369 18.04 -24.11 -21.30
N SER A 370 17.18 -24.78 -20.54
CA SER A 370 17.05 -26.24 -20.46
C SER A 370 15.63 -26.62 -20.07
N GLY A 371 15.28 -27.90 -20.19
CA GLY A 371 13.94 -28.40 -19.90
C GLY A 371 12.90 -28.02 -20.95
N THR A 372 11.62 -28.20 -20.63
CA THR A 372 10.52 -27.99 -21.59
C THR A 372 9.49 -27.01 -21.02
N VAL A 373 9.02 -26.10 -21.90
CA VAL A 373 7.92 -25.19 -21.63
C VAL A 373 6.88 -25.38 -22.75
N GLN A 374 5.69 -25.82 -22.39
CA GLN A 374 4.64 -26.12 -23.35
C GLN A 374 3.41 -25.26 -23.06
N LEU A 375 3.02 -24.44 -24.02
CA LEU A 375 1.72 -23.74 -24.01
C LEU A 375 0.73 -24.54 -24.85
N ALA A 376 -0.47 -24.74 -24.31
CA ALA A 376 -1.52 -25.45 -25.03
C ALA A 376 -2.02 -24.64 -26.24
N LYS A 377 -2.48 -25.34 -27.26
CA LYS A 377 -3.17 -24.70 -28.40
C LYS A 377 -4.46 -24.04 -27.90
N GLY A 378 -4.64 -22.77 -28.24
CA GLY A 378 -5.81 -21.98 -27.80
C GLY A 378 -5.57 -21.14 -26.52
N VAL A 379 -4.35 -21.11 -26.00
CA VAL A 379 -4.00 -20.14 -24.97
C VAL A 379 -4.01 -18.74 -25.57
N GLN A 380 -4.85 -17.88 -24.99
CA GLN A 380 -4.93 -16.44 -25.26
C GLN A 380 -4.29 -15.73 -24.06
N LEU A 381 -3.08 -15.24 -24.25
CA LEU A 381 -2.31 -14.61 -23.21
C LEU A 381 -2.62 -13.12 -23.08
N GLY A 382 -3.01 -12.67 -21.89
CA GLY A 382 -3.01 -11.27 -21.50
C GLY A 382 -1.79 -10.99 -20.63
N TYR A 383 -0.85 -10.19 -21.12
CA TYR A 383 0.35 -9.85 -20.36
C TYR A 383 0.36 -8.37 -20.03
N PHE A 384 0.48 -8.05 -18.74
CA PHE A 384 0.66 -6.68 -18.25
C PHE A 384 1.99 -6.60 -17.52
N ALA A 385 2.90 -5.79 -18.04
CA ALA A 385 4.18 -5.51 -17.42
C ALA A 385 4.52 -4.02 -17.57
N GLN A 386 5.37 -3.53 -16.68
CA GLN A 386 5.78 -2.12 -16.67
C GLN A 386 6.35 -1.68 -18.04
N HIS A 387 7.16 -2.52 -18.69
CA HIS A 387 7.73 -2.20 -20.01
C HIS A 387 6.69 -2.19 -21.15
N GLN A 388 5.50 -2.74 -20.95
CA GLN A 388 4.44 -2.66 -21.96
C GLN A 388 3.84 -1.26 -22.09
N LEU A 389 3.98 -0.41 -21.06
CA LEU A 389 3.65 1.00 -21.18
C LEU A 389 4.53 1.70 -22.24
N ASP A 390 5.78 1.23 -22.40
CA ASP A 390 6.73 1.75 -23.38
C ASP A 390 6.50 1.20 -24.79
N THR A 391 5.73 0.11 -24.93
CA THR A 391 5.36 -0.45 -26.25
C THR A 391 4.26 0.34 -26.95
N LEU A 392 3.53 1.17 -26.21
CA LEU A 392 2.54 2.07 -26.78
C LEU A 392 3.25 3.08 -27.69
N ARG A 393 2.73 3.28 -28.89
CA ARG A 393 3.26 4.31 -29.79
C ARG A 393 2.90 5.70 -29.27
N ALA A 394 3.91 6.43 -28.86
CA ALA A 394 3.78 7.71 -28.19
C ALA A 394 3.04 8.78 -29.02
N ASP A 395 3.21 8.75 -30.35
CA ASP A 395 2.61 9.72 -31.27
C ASP A 395 1.19 9.33 -31.73
N GLU A 396 0.75 8.12 -31.45
CA GLU A 396 -0.57 7.61 -31.83
C GLU A 396 -1.59 7.78 -30.69
N SER A 397 -2.88 7.75 -31.04
CA SER A 397 -3.99 7.92 -30.07
C SER A 397 -4.48 6.57 -29.49
N ALA A 398 -5.26 6.65 -28.38
CA ALA A 398 -5.93 5.49 -27.83
C ALA A 398 -6.86 4.82 -28.87
N LEU A 399 -7.57 5.63 -29.65
CA LEU A 399 -8.41 5.16 -30.75
C LEU A 399 -7.63 4.33 -31.76
N TRP A 400 -6.47 4.83 -32.19
CA TRP A 400 -5.62 4.15 -33.15
C TRP A 400 -5.15 2.77 -32.64
N HIS A 401 -4.71 2.68 -31.38
CA HIS A 401 -4.28 1.41 -30.80
C HIS A 401 -5.42 0.38 -30.77
N MET A 402 -6.62 0.83 -30.41
CA MET A 402 -7.79 -0.05 -30.35
C MET A 402 -8.26 -0.47 -31.75
N GLN A 403 -8.29 0.44 -32.73
CA GLN A 403 -8.66 0.13 -34.11
C GLN A 403 -7.70 -0.86 -34.77
N LYS A 404 -6.39 -0.74 -34.44
CA LYS A 404 -5.40 -1.69 -34.93
C LYS A 404 -5.62 -3.10 -34.37
N LEU A 405 -6.09 -3.20 -33.13
CA LEU A 405 -6.39 -4.47 -32.46
C LEU A 405 -7.73 -5.06 -32.94
N ALA A 406 -8.69 -4.22 -33.26
CA ALA A 406 -10.06 -4.59 -33.65
C ALA A 406 -10.47 -3.94 -34.99
N PRO A 407 -9.85 -4.31 -36.10
CA PRO A 407 -10.06 -3.64 -37.40
C PRO A 407 -11.48 -3.81 -37.97
N GLU A 408 -12.21 -4.82 -37.49
CA GLU A 408 -13.59 -5.11 -37.95
C GLU A 408 -14.66 -4.28 -37.20
N GLN A 409 -14.27 -3.57 -36.14
CA GLN A 409 -15.20 -2.76 -35.34
C GLN A 409 -15.38 -1.36 -35.93
N THR A 410 -16.58 -0.82 -35.79
CA THR A 410 -16.83 0.59 -36.16
C THR A 410 -16.13 1.54 -35.17
N GLU A 411 -15.78 2.73 -35.65
CA GLU A 411 -15.16 3.76 -34.81
C GLU A 411 -16.03 4.08 -33.58
N GLN A 412 -17.36 4.12 -33.75
CA GLN A 412 -18.27 4.38 -32.61
C GLN A 412 -18.20 3.29 -31.55
N GLN A 413 -18.17 2.03 -31.92
CA GLN A 413 -18.05 0.90 -30.98
C GLN A 413 -16.72 0.96 -30.21
N VAL A 414 -15.63 1.34 -30.89
CA VAL A 414 -14.32 1.52 -30.27
C VAL A 414 -14.34 2.70 -29.29
N ARG A 415 -14.97 3.82 -29.66
CA ARG A 415 -15.13 4.98 -28.77
C ARG A 415 -15.97 4.66 -27.53
N ASP A 416 -17.08 3.95 -27.71
CA ASP A 416 -17.95 3.53 -26.61
C ASP A 416 -17.20 2.59 -25.64
N TYR A 417 -16.42 1.66 -26.18
CA TYR A 417 -15.56 0.78 -25.37
C TYR A 417 -14.47 1.55 -24.63
N LEU A 418 -13.73 2.43 -25.31
CA LEU A 418 -12.72 3.29 -24.67
C LEU A 418 -13.36 4.23 -23.64
N GLY A 419 -14.60 4.64 -23.85
CA GLY A 419 -15.40 5.38 -22.88
C GLY A 419 -15.61 4.63 -21.58
N SER A 420 -15.81 3.30 -21.59
CA SER A 420 -15.88 2.49 -20.39
C SER A 420 -14.55 2.46 -19.59
N PHE A 421 -13.43 2.78 -20.24
CA PHE A 421 -12.13 2.96 -19.63
C PHE A 421 -11.78 4.45 -19.36
N ALA A 422 -12.81 5.31 -19.29
CA ALA A 422 -12.71 6.75 -19.01
C ALA A 422 -11.88 7.54 -20.05
N PHE A 423 -11.84 7.09 -21.30
CA PHE A 423 -11.35 7.88 -22.44
C PHE A 423 -12.55 8.52 -23.15
N HIS A 424 -12.88 9.78 -22.81
CA HIS A 424 -14.03 10.50 -23.35
C HIS A 424 -13.61 11.71 -24.20
N GLY A 425 -14.47 12.11 -25.15
CA GLY A 425 -14.31 13.31 -25.94
C GLY A 425 -12.99 13.36 -26.73
N ASP A 426 -12.30 14.48 -26.66
CA ASP A 426 -11.04 14.70 -27.37
C ASP A 426 -9.88 13.82 -26.88
N LYS A 427 -9.98 13.30 -25.66
CA LYS A 427 -8.96 12.47 -25.05
C LYS A 427 -8.72 11.16 -25.81
N VAL A 428 -9.75 10.62 -26.45
CA VAL A 428 -9.67 9.42 -27.29
C VAL A 428 -8.72 9.62 -28.49
N ASN A 429 -8.66 10.86 -29.03
CA ASN A 429 -7.85 11.23 -30.18
C ASN A 429 -6.48 11.79 -29.81
N GLN A 430 -6.25 12.08 -28.52
CA GLN A 430 -5.00 12.64 -28.03
C GLN A 430 -3.86 11.63 -28.14
N ALA A 431 -2.67 12.08 -28.54
CA ALA A 431 -1.48 11.24 -28.62
C ALA A 431 -1.07 10.73 -27.23
N VAL A 432 -0.69 9.45 -27.14
CA VAL A 432 -0.34 8.75 -25.89
C VAL A 432 0.82 9.41 -25.15
N LYS A 433 1.71 10.14 -25.84
CA LYS A 433 2.80 10.90 -25.20
C LYS A 433 2.31 11.94 -24.18
N ALA A 434 1.08 12.43 -24.34
CA ALA A 434 0.46 13.40 -23.43
C ALA A 434 -0.25 12.72 -22.24
N PHE A 435 -0.35 11.39 -22.23
CA PHE A 435 -0.99 10.64 -21.16
C PHE A 435 -0.08 10.54 -19.94
N SER A 436 -0.69 10.61 -18.76
CA SER A 436 -0.04 10.25 -17.50
C SER A 436 0.26 8.75 -17.46
N GLY A 437 1.15 8.32 -16.54
CA GLY A 437 1.44 6.89 -16.34
C GLY A 437 0.18 6.06 -16.07
N GLY A 438 -0.73 6.55 -15.24
CA GLY A 438 -2.01 5.89 -14.95
C GLY A 438 -2.95 5.80 -16.16
N GLU A 439 -2.98 6.81 -17.03
CA GLU A 439 -3.76 6.77 -18.26
C GLU A 439 -3.19 5.78 -19.28
N LYS A 440 -1.86 5.69 -19.39
CA LYS A 440 -1.20 4.67 -20.21
C LYS A 440 -1.52 3.26 -19.69
N ALA A 441 -1.41 3.04 -18.38
CA ALA A 441 -1.75 1.76 -17.77
C ALA A 441 -3.21 1.36 -18.03
N ARG A 442 -4.14 2.32 -17.93
CA ARG A 442 -5.57 2.12 -18.24
C ARG A 442 -5.79 1.74 -19.71
N LEU A 443 -5.05 2.35 -20.64
CA LEU A 443 -5.11 1.99 -22.04
C LEU A 443 -4.60 0.56 -22.28
N VAL A 444 -3.47 0.18 -21.69
CA VAL A 444 -2.94 -1.19 -21.78
C VAL A 444 -3.95 -2.20 -21.24
N LEU A 445 -4.58 -1.92 -20.09
CA LEU A 445 -5.63 -2.77 -19.52
C LEU A 445 -6.81 -2.90 -20.49
N ALA A 446 -7.27 -1.79 -21.12
CA ALA A 446 -8.33 -1.84 -22.10
C ALA A 446 -7.99 -2.75 -23.30
N LEU A 447 -6.74 -2.67 -23.79
CA LEU A 447 -6.26 -3.53 -24.87
C LEU A 447 -6.22 -5.02 -24.48
N ILE A 448 -5.82 -5.34 -23.24
CA ILE A 448 -5.77 -6.71 -22.72
C ILE A 448 -7.19 -7.26 -22.53
N VAL A 449 -8.08 -6.52 -21.90
CA VAL A 449 -9.48 -6.94 -21.65
C VAL A 449 -10.21 -7.23 -22.96
N TRP A 450 -9.94 -6.43 -24.00
CA TRP A 450 -10.54 -6.65 -25.31
C TRP A 450 -10.22 -8.02 -25.91
N GLN A 451 -8.99 -8.51 -25.69
CA GLN A 451 -8.50 -9.75 -26.27
C GLN A 451 -9.10 -11.01 -25.61
N ARG A 452 -9.88 -10.88 -24.54
CA ARG A 452 -10.51 -12.00 -23.80
C ARG A 452 -9.50 -13.09 -23.42
N PRO A 453 -8.43 -12.77 -22.71
CA PRO A 453 -7.40 -13.73 -22.35
C PRO A 453 -7.97 -14.87 -21.50
N ASN A 454 -7.40 -16.07 -21.61
CA ASN A 454 -7.66 -17.19 -20.70
C ASN A 454 -6.50 -17.45 -19.72
N LEU A 455 -5.38 -16.79 -19.95
CA LEU A 455 -4.25 -16.70 -19.01
C LEU A 455 -3.82 -15.25 -18.88
N LEU A 456 -3.89 -14.69 -17.67
CA LEU A 456 -3.39 -13.37 -17.31
C LEU A 456 -2.06 -13.48 -16.57
N LEU A 457 -1.06 -12.78 -17.06
CA LEU A 457 0.22 -12.59 -16.41
C LEU A 457 0.35 -11.11 -16.05
N LEU A 458 0.39 -10.80 -14.77
CA LEU A 458 0.46 -9.43 -14.26
C LEU A 458 1.76 -9.23 -13.48
N ASP A 459 2.64 -8.36 -13.99
CA ASP A 459 3.90 -7.97 -13.34
C ASP A 459 3.79 -6.53 -12.86
N GLU A 460 3.60 -6.36 -11.53
CA GLU A 460 3.38 -5.09 -10.83
C GLU A 460 2.24 -4.24 -11.43
N PRO A 461 1.02 -4.78 -11.59
CA PRO A 461 -0.06 -4.11 -12.29
C PRO A 461 -0.59 -2.87 -11.57
N THR A 462 -0.33 -2.72 -10.27
CA THR A 462 -0.81 -1.61 -9.45
C THR A 462 0.09 -0.38 -9.49
N ASN A 463 1.30 -0.50 -10.07
CA ASN A 463 2.20 0.63 -10.22
C ASN A 463 1.55 1.71 -11.10
N HIS A 464 1.61 2.97 -10.65
CA HIS A 464 1.02 4.14 -11.31
C HIS A 464 -0.52 4.19 -11.35
N LEU A 465 -1.23 3.18 -10.80
CA LEU A 465 -2.68 3.23 -10.66
C LEU A 465 -3.07 4.00 -9.41
N ASP A 466 -4.09 4.86 -9.52
CA ASP A 466 -4.73 5.47 -8.36
C ASP A 466 -5.63 4.47 -7.62
N LEU A 467 -6.12 4.86 -6.45
CA LEU A 467 -6.92 3.99 -5.58
C LEU A 467 -8.18 3.47 -6.29
N ASP A 468 -8.88 4.33 -7.05
CA ASP A 468 -10.11 3.94 -7.77
C ASP A 468 -9.80 2.86 -8.83
N MET A 469 -8.66 3.01 -9.54
CA MET A 469 -8.22 2.04 -10.54
C MET A 469 -7.72 0.73 -9.94
N ARG A 470 -7.01 0.78 -8.79
CA ARG A 470 -6.57 -0.42 -8.08
C ARG A 470 -7.76 -1.24 -7.59
N GLN A 471 -8.78 -0.56 -7.04
CA GLN A 471 -10.00 -1.22 -6.62
C GLN A 471 -10.74 -1.86 -7.80
N ALA A 472 -10.94 -1.12 -8.90
CA ALA A 472 -11.57 -1.64 -10.11
C ALA A 472 -10.82 -2.85 -10.69
N LEU A 473 -9.48 -2.82 -10.69
CA LEU A 473 -8.66 -3.95 -11.12
C LEU A 473 -8.86 -5.16 -10.20
N THR A 474 -8.85 -4.95 -8.88
CA THR A 474 -9.06 -6.03 -7.91
C THR A 474 -10.44 -6.67 -8.10
N GLU A 475 -11.50 -5.87 -8.19
CA GLU A 475 -12.87 -6.35 -8.42
C GLU A 475 -12.96 -7.14 -9.74
N ALA A 476 -12.41 -6.60 -10.83
CA ALA A 476 -12.41 -7.28 -12.13
C ALA A 476 -11.63 -8.60 -12.11
N LEU A 477 -10.55 -8.70 -11.33
CA LEU A 477 -9.77 -9.93 -11.19
C LEU A 477 -10.45 -10.97 -10.30
N VAL A 478 -11.22 -10.56 -9.30
CA VAL A 478 -12.02 -11.49 -8.46
C VAL A 478 -13.01 -12.26 -9.33
N ASP A 479 -13.69 -11.56 -10.24
CA ASP A 479 -14.70 -12.15 -11.12
C ASP A 479 -14.13 -12.80 -12.40
N TYR A 480 -12.81 -12.72 -12.60
CA TYR A 480 -12.17 -13.27 -13.79
C TYR A 480 -12.18 -14.79 -13.80
N GLU A 481 -12.71 -15.40 -14.89
CA GLU A 481 -12.89 -16.85 -15.04
C GLU A 481 -11.64 -17.59 -15.57
N GLY A 482 -10.61 -16.88 -16.05
CA GLY A 482 -9.36 -17.46 -16.53
C GLY A 482 -8.35 -17.76 -15.43
N SER A 483 -7.16 -18.17 -15.83
CA SER A 483 -6.04 -18.37 -14.89
C SER A 483 -5.22 -17.10 -14.76
N LEU A 484 -4.71 -16.87 -13.55
CA LEU A 484 -4.03 -15.67 -13.14
C LEU A 484 -2.68 -15.99 -12.51
N VAL A 485 -1.62 -15.31 -12.96
CA VAL A 485 -0.32 -15.28 -12.29
C VAL A 485 0.03 -13.81 -12.02
N VAL A 486 0.22 -13.45 -10.75
CA VAL A 486 0.45 -12.07 -10.32
C VAL A 486 1.76 -11.94 -9.58
N VAL A 487 2.57 -10.96 -9.97
CA VAL A 487 3.62 -10.38 -9.15
C VAL A 487 3.12 -9.02 -8.68
N SER A 488 2.98 -8.81 -7.40
CA SER A 488 2.60 -7.51 -6.84
C SER A 488 3.13 -7.33 -5.43
N HIS A 489 3.37 -6.09 -5.06
CA HIS A 489 3.67 -5.67 -3.70
C HIS A 489 2.43 -5.13 -2.97
N ASP A 490 1.29 -5.07 -3.68
CA ASP A 490 -0.01 -4.69 -3.15
C ASP A 490 -0.67 -5.89 -2.43
N ARG A 491 -0.65 -5.85 -1.10
CA ARG A 491 -1.18 -6.92 -0.24
C ARG A 491 -2.69 -7.10 -0.43
N HIS A 492 -3.42 -6.00 -0.60
CA HIS A 492 -4.87 -6.03 -0.81
C HIS A 492 -5.23 -6.75 -2.12
N LEU A 493 -4.51 -6.47 -3.21
CA LEU A 493 -4.68 -7.17 -4.48
C LEU A 493 -4.44 -8.68 -4.31
N LEU A 494 -3.28 -9.06 -3.72
CA LEU A 494 -2.91 -10.47 -3.55
C LEU A 494 -3.92 -11.24 -2.69
N ARG A 495 -4.34 -10.69 -1.54
CA ARG A 495 -5.32 -11.35 -0.64
C ARG A 495 -6.66 -11.64 -1.31
N ASN A 496 -7.12 -10.74 -2.20
CA ASN A 496 -8.44 -10.87 -2.81
C ASN A 496 -8.45 -11.68 -4.11
N THR A 497 -7.29 -11.84 -4.78
CA THR A 497 -7.27 -12.41 -6.14
C THR A 497 -6.48 -13.71 -6.26
N VAL A 498 -5.68 -14.08 -5.26
CA VAL A 498 -4.74 -15.20 -5.29
C VAL A 498 -5.16 -16.28 -4.29
N GLU A 499 -5.04 -17.55 -4.70
CA GLU A 499 -5.34 -18.72 -3.86
C GLU A 499 -4.08 -19.48 -3.45
N GLU A 500 -3.04 -19.47 -4.30
CA GLU A 500 -1.78 -20.17 -4.09
C GLU A 500 -0.60 -19.22 -4.20
N PHE A 501 0.37 -19.36 -3.33
CA PHE A 501 1.60 -18.60 -3.40
C PHE A 501 2.78 -19.48 -3.83
N TYR A 502 3.64 -18.92 -4.68
CA TYR A 502 4.91 -19.52 -5.06
C TYR A 502 6.05 -18.58 -4.67
N LEU A 503 7.02 -19.13 -3.95
CA LEU A 503 8.20 -18.40 -3.50
C LEU A 503 9.32 -18.56 -4.50
N VAL A 504 9.85 -17.44 -4.96
CA VAL A 504 11.02 -17.36 -5.84
C VAL A 504 12.23 -16.94 -5.00
N HIS A 505 13.11 -17.89 -4.71
CA HIS A 505 14.33 -17.66 -3.92
C HIS A 505 15.43 -18.66 -4.33
N ASP A 506 16.67 -18.29 -4.12
CA ASP A 506 17.84 -19.13 -4.38
C ASP A 506 17.80 -19.86 -5.73
N LYS A 507 17.39 -19.14 -6.79
CA LYS A 507 17.20 -19.65 -8.16
C LYS A 507 16.14 -20.74 -8.29
N LYS A 508 15.26 -20.94 -7.32
CA LYS A 508 14.20 -21.94 -7.31
C LYS A 508 12.83 -21.26 -7.30
N VAL A 509 11.83 -22.03 -7.73
CA VAL A 509 10.41 -21.67 -7.66
C VAL A 509 9.71 -22.81 -6.92
N GLU A 510 9.23 -22.55 -5.71
CA GLU A 510 8.63 -23.55 -4.84
C GLU A 510 7.28 -23.06 -4.34
N GLU A 511 6.30 -23.96 -4.18
CA GLU A 511 5.01 -23.66 -3.59
C GLU A 511 5.18 -23.21 -2.13
N PHE A 512 4.63 -22.07 -1.77
CA PHE A 512 4.65 -21.55 -0.40
C PHE A 512 3.32 -21.90 0.30
N LYS A 513 3.41 -22.76 1.33
CA LYS A 513 2.25 -23.19 2.12
C LYS A 513 2.02 -22.20 3.25
N GLY A 514 1.13 -21.28 3.06
CA GLY A 514 0.77 -20.24 4.01
C GLY A 514 0.20 -19.00 3.33
N ASP A 515 -0.20 -18.03 4.12
CA ASP A 515 -0.70 -16.73 3.67
C ASP A 515 0.41 -15.66 3.69
N LEU A 516 0.04 -14.39 3.44
CA LEU A 516 0.99 -13.27 3.46
C LEU A 516 1.55 -12.99 4.87
N GLU A 517 0.80 -13.32 5.92
CA GLU A 517 1.25 -13.19 7.31
C GLU A 517 2.31 -14.26 7.64
N ASP A 518 2.13 -15.48 7.15
CA ASP A 518 3.12 -16.55 7.28
C ASP A 518 4.38 -16.26 6.47
N TYR A 519 4.24 -15.64 5.28
CA TYR A 519 5.38 -15.15 4.52
C TYR A 519 6.17 -14.09 5.30
N GLN A 520 5.48 -13.19 5.99
CA GLN A 520 6.12 -12.19 6.84
C GLN A 520 6.91 -12.82 8.00
N LYS A 521 6.37 -13.88 8.64
CA LYS A 521 7.08 -14.64 9.68
C LYS A 521 8.32 -15.33 9.11
N TRP A 522 8.17 -16.00 7.98
CA TRP A 522 9.26 -16.67 7.27
C TRP A 522 10.41 -15.69 6.94
N LEU A 523 10.09 -14.47 6.47
CA LEU A 523 11.08 -13.43 6.20
C LEU A 523 11.85 -13.01 7.45
N ASN A 524 11.14 -12.81 8.57
CA ASN A 524 11.76 -12.44 9.84
C ASN A 524 12.73 -13.53 10.32
N GLU A 525 12.37 -14.79 10.16
CA GLU A 525 13.22 -15.94 10.50
C GLU A 525 14.47 -16.00 9.62
N GLN A 526 14.34 -15.77 8.31
CA GLN A 526 15.48 -15.73 7.38
C GLN A 526 16.44 -14.58 7.69
N ASN A 527 15.93 -13.39 7.98
CA ASN A 527 16.75 -12.24 8.32
C ASN A 527 17.48 -12.46 9.65
N SER A 528 16.84 -13.03 10.66
CA SER A 528 17.46 -13.38 11.94
C SER A 528 18.53 -14.46 11.77
N ALA A 529 18.35 -15.42 10.87
CA ALA A 529 19.32 -16.46 10.57
C ALA A 529 20.57 -15.89 9.83
N LEU A 530 20.37 -14.87 8.97
CA LEU A 530 21.46 -14.17 8.29
C LEU A 530 22.29 -13.31 9.26
N GLU A 531 21.64 -12.61 10.17
CA GLU A 531 22.30 -11.82 11.22
C GLU A 531 23.15 -12.71 12.15
N ASN A 532 22.63 -13.89 12.52
CA ASN A 532 23.38 -14.86 13.31
C ASN A 532 24.58 -15.43 12.56
N LYS A 533 24.50 -15.65 11.24
CA LYS A 533 25.62 -16.12 10.41
C LYS A 533 26.68 -15.05 10.17
N SER A 534 26.32 -13.77 10.11
CA SER A 534 27.26 -12.65 9.96
C SER A 534 28.02 -12.37 11.25
N SER A 535 27.38 -12.57 12.42
CA SER A 535 28.04 -12.47 13.73
C SER A 535 29.01 -13.65 13.98
N GLU A 536 28.79 -14.83 13.39
CA GLU A 536 29.72 -15.98 13.53
C GLU A 536 31.03 -15.83 12.73
N LYS A 537 31.08 -14.96 11.71
CA LYS A 537 32.29 -14.72 10.90
C LYS A 537 33.24 -13.66 11.47
N ASN A 538 32.80 -12.87 12.45
CA ASN A 538 33.58 -11.77 13.02
C ASN A 538 34.14 -12.03 14.43
N ASP A 539 33.96 -13.20 15.01
CA ASP A 539 34.35 -13.49 16.41
C ASP A 539 35.44 -14.60 16.48
N ASP A 540 36.64 -14.24 16.11
CA ASP A 540 37.85 -14.90 16.65
C ASP A 540 38.32 -14.12 17.91
N ASN A 541 37.52 -14.16 19.00
CA ASN A 541 37.94 -13.62 20.30
C ASN A 541 37.40 -14.48 21.45
N GLU A 542 38.33 -15.14 22.18
CA GLU A 542 38.06 -16.08 23.27
C GLU A 542 37.17 -15.53 24.43
N ASN A 543 36.95 -14.22 24.50
CA ASN A 543 36.08 -13.60 25.51
C ASN A 543 34.57 -13.69 25.21
N SER A 544 34.18 -13.98 23.97
CA SER A 544 32.75 -14.07 23.58
C SER A 544 32.12 -15.43 23.94
N MET A 545 32.93 -16.50 24.05
CA MET A 545 32.41 -17.83 24.41
C MET A 545 31.92 -17.92 25.86
N GLN A 546 32.52 -17.19 26.80
CA GLN A 546 32.08 -17.17 28.19
C GLN A 546 30.76 -16.37 28.33
N ASN A 547 30.64 -15.22 27.70
CA ASN A 547 29.42 -14.42 27.67
C ASN A 547 28.24 -15.15 26.99
N ARG A 548 28.47 -15.86 25.87
CA ARG A 548 27.44 -16.70 25.21
C ARG A 548 26.98 -17.88 26.07
N LYS A 549 27.88 -18.51 26.83
CA LYS A 549 27.49 -19.59 27.76
C LYS A 549 26.65 -19.06 28.91
N GLU A 550 26.98 -17.89 29.45
CA GLU A 550 26.19 -17.24 30.50
C GLU A 550 24.81 -16.77 29.98
N GLN A 551 24.76 -16.22 28.77
CA GLN A 551 23.50 -15.78 28.16
C GLN A 551 22.57 -16.99 27.85
N LYS A 552 23.12 -18.06 27.26
CA LYS A 552 22.34 -19.31 27.04
C LYS A 552 21.90 -19.96 28.36
N ARG A 553 22.69 -19.82 29.43
CA ARG A 553 22.32 -20.32 30.74
C ARG A 553 21.20 -19.48 31.38
N ARG A 554 21.25 -18.16 31.26
CA ARG A 554 20.17 -17.25 31.68
C ARG A 554 18.88 -17.50 30.89
N GLU A 555 18.95 -17.64 29.57
CA GLU A 555 17.78 -17.97 28.74
C GLU A 555 17.19 -19.35 29.07
N ALA A 556 18.03 -20.33 29.37
CA ALA A 556 17.57 -21.65 29.78
C ALA A 556 16.90 -21.62 31.16
N GLU A 557 17.47 -20.86 32.12
CA GLU A 557 16.90 -20.64 33.46
C GLU A 557 15.55 -19.89 33.36
N LEU A 558 15.45 -18.86 32.51
CA LEU A 558 14.23 -18.09 32.25
C LEU A 558 13.14 -18.96 31.60
N ARG A 559 13.52 -19.82 30.63
CA ARG A 559 12.61 -20.79 30.02
C ARG A 559 12.10 -21.81 31.03
N GLN A 560 12.96 -22.24 31.95
CA GLN A 560 12.59 -23.20 32.99
C GLN A 560 11.66 -22.57 34.03
N GLN A 561 11.87 -21.30 34.38
CA GLN A 561 11.01 -20.54 35.30
C GLN A 561 9.66 -20.18 34.67
N THR A 562 9.62 -19.86 33.37
CA THR A 562 8.37 -19.51 32.67
C THR A 562 7.57 -20.72 32.17
N ALA A 563 8.16 -21.92 32.15
CA ALA A 563 7.51 -23.14 31.65
C ALA A 563 6.17 -23.47 32.35
N PRO A 564 6.05 -23.38 33.70
CA PRO A 564 4.80 -23.65 34.37
C PRO A 564 3.69 -22.67 34.01
N LEU A 565 4.02 -21.36 33.91
CA LEU A 565 3.07 -20.32 33.50
C LEU A 565 2.59 -20.48 32.06
N ARG A 566 3.50 -20.80 31.14
CA ARG A 566 3.12 -21.09 29.74
C ARG A 566 2.19 -22.29 29.63
N LYS A 567 2.42 -23.34 30.45
CA LYS A 567 1.54 -24.49 30.50
C LYS A 567 0.17 -24.14 31.09
N GLN A 568 0.12 -23.27 32.09
CA GLN A 568 -1.12 -22.76 32.66
C GLN A 568 -1.92 -21.93 31.67
N ILE A 569 -1.28 -21.04 30.95
CA ILE A 569 -1.89 -20.22 29.86
C ILE A 569 -2.51 -21.14 28.80
N SER A 570 -1.75 -22.12 28.30
CA SER A 570 -2.27 -23.10 27.32
C SER A 570 -3.47 -23.89 27.81
N GLN A 571 -3.51 -24.28 29.12
CA GLN A 571 -4.66 -24.94 29.69
C GLN A 571 -5.89 -24.03 29.83
N LEU A 572 -5.68 -22.77 30.13
CA LEU A 572 -6.75 -21.77 30.20
C LEU A 572 -7.31 -21.45 28.80
N GLU A 573 -6.47 -21.36 27.77
CA GLU A 573 -6.90 -21.26 26.38
C GLU A 573 -7.74 -22.43 25.90
N GLU A 574 -7.37 -23.65 26.29
CA GLU A 574 -8.17 -24.84 25.97
C GLU A 574 -9.55 -24.81 26.66
N LYS A 575 -9.62 -24.33 27.90
CA LYS A 575 -10.89 -24.14 28.62
C LYS A 575 -11.74 -23.04 28.00
N MET A 576 -11.14 -21.91 27.63
CA MET A 576 -11.83 -20.81 26.93
C MET A 576 -12.46 -21.30 25.62
N ASN A 577 -11.70 -22.00 24.79
CA ASN A 577 -12.20 -22.59 23.55
C ASN A 577 -13.37 -23.56 23.78
N LYS A 578 -13.31 -24.35 24.83
CA LYS A 578 -14.38 -25.27 25.18
C LYS A 578 -15.65 -24.54 25.63
N HIS A 579 -15.53 -23.51 26.47
CA HIS A 579 -16.67 -22.72 26.91
C HIS A 579 -17.26 -21.89 25.75
N SER A 580 -16.43 -21.35 24.88
CA SER A 580 -16.86 -20.64 23.67
C SER A 580 -17.63 -21.56 22.71
N SER A 581 -17.14 -22.77 22.47
CA SER A 581 -17.86 -23.76 21.66
C SER A 581 -19.21 -24.15 22.24
N ASN A 582 -19.26 -24.37 23.57
CA ASN A 582 -20.51 -24.66 24.28
C ASN A 582 -21.51 -23.47 24.19
N LEU A 583 -21.00 -22.24 24.27
CA LEU A 583 -21.83 -21.04 24.13
C LEU A 583 -22.45 -20.94 22.74
N THR A 584 -21.64 -21.16 21.70
CA THR A 584 -22.09 -21.19 20.30
C THR A 584 -23.15 -22.26 20.06
N GLU A 585 -22.99 -23.44 20.68
CA GLU A 585 -23.98 -24.51 20.58
C GLU A 585 -25.31 -24.14 21.25
N ILE A 586 -25.27 -23.51 22.42
CA ILE A 586 -26.44 -23.03 23.14
C ILE A 586 -27.13 -21.89 22.34
N GLU A 587 -26.36 -20.98 21.75
CA GLU A 587 -26.88 -19.88 20.92
C GLU A 587 -27.56 -20.41 19.66
N ASN A 588 -26.99 -21.42 19.01
CA ASN A 588 -27.60 -22.09 17.86
C ASN A 588 -28.93 -22.79 18.27
N GLN A 589 -28.99 -23.41 19.46
CA GLN A 589 -30.23 -23.99 19.95
C GLN A 589 -31.27 -22.93 20.32
N LEU A 590 -30.85 -21.77 20.84
CA LEU A 590 -31.73 -20.63 21.12
C LEU A 590 -32.23 -19.92 19.86
N ALA A 591 -31.53 -20.05 18.71
CA ALA A 591 -31.97 -19.49 17.43
C ALA A 591 -33.13 -20.28 16.78
N ASP A 592 -33.47 -21.46 17.29
CA ASP A 592 -34.59 -22.25 16.80
C ASP A 592 -35.94 -21.65 17.23
N SER A 593 -36.72 -21.24 16.24
CA SER A 593 -38.02 -20.62 16.45
C SER A 593 -39.07 -21.53 17.11
N GLU A 594 -38.93 -22.83 17.04
CA GLU A 594 -39.84 -23.80 17.69
C GLU A 594 -39.70 -23.79 19.22
N LEU A 595 -38.57 -23.34 19.72
CA LEU A 595 -38.28 -23.28 21.17
C LEU A 595 -39.12 -22.21 21.91
N TYR A 596 -39.65 -21.23 21.19
CA TYR A 596 -40.46 -20.14 21.76
C TYR A 596 -41.95 -20.46 21.82
N SER A 597 -42.36 -21.68 21.49
CA SER A 597 -43.73 -22.17 21.66
C SER A 597 -44.09 -22.39 23.13
N ALA A 598 -45.36 -22.26 23.45
CA ALA A 598 -45.87 -22.37 24.83
C ALA A 598 -45.54 -23.74 25.50
N GLU A 599 -45.37 -24.80 24.72
CA GLU A 599 -45.05 -26.17 25.18
C GLU A 599 -43.57 -26.34 25.57
N ASN A 600 -42.67 -25.48 25.08
CA ASN A 600 -41.21 -25.59 25.28
C ASN A 600 -40.66 -24.61 26.34
N LYS A 601 -41.50 -23.93 27.10
CA LYS A 601 -41.12 -22.87 28.06
C LYS A 601 -40.11 -23.36 29.12
N GLU A 602 -40.21 -24.59 29.60
CA GLU A 602 -39.26 -25.15 30.58
C GLU A 602 -37.87 -25.36 29.94
N LYS A 603 -37.82 -25.85 28.69
CA LYS A 603 -36.56 -26.04 27.96
C LYS A 603 -35.87 -24.71 27.65
N LEU A 604 -36.64 -23.68 27.26
CA LEU A 604 -36.12 -22.33 27.02
C LEU A 604 -35.51 -21.75 28.31
N THR A 605 -36.20 -21.87 29.43
CA THR A 605 -35.69 -21.39 30.73
C THR A 605 -34.43 -22.11 31.17
N ALA A 606 -34.34 -23.41 30.95
CA ALA A 606 -33.14 -24.19 31.23
C ALA A 606 -31.95 -23.83 30.34
N LEU A 607 -32.19 -23.58 29.05
CA LEU A 607 -31.14 -23.17 28.11
C LEU A 607 -30.63 -21.76 28.43
N LEU A 608 -31.49 -20.81 28.76
CA LEU A 608 -31.11 -19.47 29.20
C LEU A 608 -30.30 -19.49 30.50
N ALA A 609 -30.70 -20.29 31.47
CA ALA A 609 -29.92 -20.47 32.70
C ALA A 609 -28.52 -21.04 32.39
N ARG A 610 -28.44 -22.05 31.53
CA ARG A 610 -27.16 -22.64 31.10
C ARG A 610 -26.29 -21.66 30.32
N GLN A 611 -26.87 -20.79 29.49
CA GLN A 611 -26.15 -19.73 28.79
C GLN A 611 -25.48 -18.76 29.79
N VAL A 612 -26.21 -18.35 30.83
CA VAL A 612 -25.67 -17.46 31.86
C VAL A 612 -24.53 -18.13 32.64
N GLU A 613 -24.66 -19.42 32.98
CA GLU A 613 -23.60 -20.17 33.65
C GLU A 613 -22.34 -20.30 32.78
N VAL A 614 -22.49 -20.62 31.49
CA VAL A 614 -21.37 -20.78 30.59
C VAL A 614 -20.69 -19.42 30.32
N LYS A 615 -21.46 -18.31 30.18
CA LYS A 615 -20.90 -16.95 30.07
C LYS A 615 -20.08 -16.56 31.29
N LYS A 616 -20.62 -16.83 32.50
CA LYS A 616 -19.91 -16.53 33.73
C LYS A 616 -18.62 -17.37 33.89
N ALA A 617 -18.67 -18.65 33.52
CA ALA A 617 -17.48 -19.51 33.53
C ALA A 617 -16.44 -19.06 32.49
N LEU A 618 -16.86 -18.56 31.34
CA LEU A 618 -15.96 -17.98 30.33
C LEU A 618 -15.27 -16.70 30.85
N GLU A 619 -16.02 -15.78 31.45
CA GLU A 619 -15.46 -14.55 32.04
C GLU A 619 -14.46 -14.84 33.17
N GLU A 620 -14.73 -15.85 34.03
CA GLU A 620 -13.80 -16.26 35.08
C GLU A 620 -12.49 -16.82 34.48
N VAL A 621 -12.57 -17.64 33.43
CA VAL A 621 -11.39 -18.22 32.79
C VAL A 621 -10.60 -17.15 31.99
N GLU A 622 -11.29 -16.18 31.40
CA GLU A 622 -10.66 -15.03 30.73
C GLU A 622 -9.88 -14.15 31.71
N MET A 623 -10.43 -13.89 32.90
CA MET A 623 -9.73 -13.16 33.96
C MET A 623 -8.50 -13.90 34.46
N ASP A 624 -8.59 -15.21 34.68
CA ASP A 624 -7.45 -16.04 35.09
C ASP A 624 -6.36 -16.08 34.00
N TRP A 625 -6.74 -16.11 32.72
CA TRP A 625 -5.83 -16.08 31.58
C TRP A 625 -5.10 -14.74 31.49
N LEU A 626 -5.80 -13.61 31.64
CA LEU A 626 -5.22 -12.27 31.67
C LEU A 626 -4.21 -12.13 32.83
N ALA A 627 -4.56 -12.61 34.02
CA ALA A 627 -3.67 -12.56 35.17
C ALA A 627 -2.40 -13.40 34.94
N ALA A 628 -2.52 -14.58 34.35
CA ALA A 628 -1.38 -15.44 34.03
C ALA A 628 -0.49 -14.83 32.92
N GLN A 629 -1.07 -14.11 31.96
CA GLN A 629 -0.30 -13.36 30.93
C GLN A 629 0.45 -12.18 31.54
N GLU A 630 -0.16 -11.40 32.41
CA GLU A 630 0.47 -10.27 33.08
C GLU A 630 1.64 -10.72 33.99
N GLU A 631 1.49 -11.87 34.66
CA GLU A 631 2.55 -12.48 35.44
C GLU A 631 3.71 -12.97 34.56
N LEU A 632 3.41 -13.55 33.39
CA LEU A 632 4.43 -13.97 32.42
C LEU A 632 5.19 -12.77 31.85
N GLU A 633 4.50 -11.68 31.49
CA GLU A 633 5.14 -10.44 31.00
C GLU A 633 6.03 -9.81 32.08
N THR A 634 5.58 -9.79 33.34
CA THR A 634 6.36 -9.27 34.45
C THR A 634 7.65 -10.07 34.66
N MET A 635 7.57 -11.40 34.54
CA MET A 635 8.74 -12.29 34.63
C MET A 635 9.70 -12.15 33.42
N LEU A 636 9.22 -11.76 32.26
CA LEU A 636 10.04 -11.55 31.07
C LEU A 636 10.71 -10.17 31.04
N GLN A 637 10.18 -9.19 31.79
CA GLN A 637 10.73 -7.84 31.90
C GLN A 637 11.71 -7.69 33.09
N ALA A 638 11.70 -8.61 34.06
CA ALA A 638 12.62 -8.67 35.19
C ALA A 638 13.90 -9.45 34.83
#